data_8530614651fc02f156bc20741dedb89d
#
_entry.id   8530614651fc02f156bc20741dedb89d
#
_cell.length_a   1.000
_cell.length_b   1.000
_cell.length_c   1.000
_cell.angle_alpha   90.00
_cell.angle_beta   90.00
_cell.angle_gamma   90.00
#
_symmetry.space_group_name_H-M   'P 1'
#
loop_
_entity.id
_entity.type
_entity.pdbx_description
1 polymer ?
#
loop_
_entity_poly.entity_id
_entity_poly.type
_entity_poly.pdbx_seq_one_letter_code
_entity_poly.pdbx_strand_id
1 'polypeptide(L)'
;MSDQTASSPSSQDVRREESPERLARPLIRLAKASGISTSYIDQLGTYVEIRDEVLVSVLAALGVDASSDDAIEASLETFHRASCDQLVPPTVVVFSGAATRVPVHAATAAPELSLTLENGEAYDGDLNALLFKDADADPAIPHAYTLTMPGNLPAGYHTLHVADGNRSADATVLCAPARIPVPEPVAQHHRWGWMTQMYSVRSKESWGVGDYGDLRELLHDAGKQGADFMLINPIHAGTPIPPIEPSPYLPESRRFLNVTYIRPQQIEEYAELDPDARAQVDALHDSVKAANDNPDPLDLNASWTAKRKALWVIYQHGRSAERQAAFDAFVKAAGPDLDAFAAWCVAFEVWGAPWEEDKNPWFSTLNRDSPEVAELVREHQDLFDFQRWLQWIADEQVAQAQAAAKDAGMALGLMQDMAVGVHAYGVDVWWNPERFAVGSVTVGCPPDFYNQQGQDWGQPPFNPRYLERTGYRVYREMVHNVFAHAGAVRIDHVLGLFRLWWIPKGEGAKGGAYVTYNYRAMLAVLSIEASRAGGMVIGEDLGTVPAYVSQVLAEHGVLGTVVEWFARVNNSPTAGDPYADPSTYRKYALASVTTHDLPPTAGYLEFEHVKLREELHLLSEPVEEFQKAASAERDAMLKLLVDGGWLDADAAQDVPAHEQEIVEAMHRMLLNAPSLLLQAALVDGTGEHHTQNQPGTSTEYCNWRVPLHDADGNLVHTDEVFKNPRVLSLAAVMRGE
;
A
#
# COMPACT_ATOMS: atom_id res chain seq x y z
N MET A 1 48.63 16.51 -40.56
CA MET A 1 48.67 17.70 -39.68
C MET A 1 47.24 18.19 -39.62
N SER A 2 46.52 18.14 -38.60
CA SER A 2 46.67 17.87 -37.18
C SER A 2 45.32 17.27 -36.66
N ASP A 3 45.44 16.20 -35.93
CA ASP A 3 44.41 15.64 -35.10
C ASP A 3 43.82 16.69 -34.14
N GLN A 4 42.50 16.72 -34.03
CA GLN A 4 41.83 17.12 -32.81
C GLN A 4 40.75 16.06 -32.48
N THR A 5 41.16 15.06 -31.76
CA THR A 5 40.31 14.18 -31.01
C THR A 5 39.65 14.99 -29.91
N ALA A 6 38.32 15.22 -30.03
CA ALA A 6 37.51 15.67 -28.92
C ALA A 6 37.39 14.52 -27.92
N SER A 7 38.04 14.68 -26.78
CA SER A 7 37.93 13.80 -25.64
C SER A 7 36.53 13.93 -25.02
N SER A 8 35.78 12.84 -25.01
CA SER A 8 34.59 12.67 -24.17
C SER A 8 34.91 12.98 -22.72
N PRO A 9 34.05 13.67 -21.95
CA PRO A 9 34.24 13.82 -20.53
C PRO A 9 34.08 12.44 -19.85
N SER A 10 35.17 12.01 -19.22
CA SER A 10 35.15 10.83 -18.36
C SER A 10 34.13 11.05 -17.23
N SER A 11 33.16 10.16 -17.13
CA SER A 11 32.28 9.99 -15.95
C SER A 11 33.13 9.70 -14.71
N GLN A 12 33.61 10.73 -14.04
CA GLN A 12 33.98 10.61 -12.64
C GLN A 12 32.69 10.75 -11.82
N ASP A 13 32.13 9.61 -11.42
CA ASP A 13 31.18 9.48 -10.32
C ASP A 13 31.83 10.09 -9.07
N VAL A 14 31.65 11.38 -8.86
CA VAL A 14 31.96 12.01 -7.59
C VAL A 14 30.79 11.69 -6.67
N ARG A 15 30.74 10.48 -6.09
CA ARG A 15 30.02 10.24 -4.86
C ARG A 15 30.55 11.21 -3.83
N ARG A 16 29.85 12.32 -3.62
CA ARG A 16 30.13 13.18 -2.48
C ARG A 16 29.61 12.47 -1.24
N GLU A 17 30.48 11.88 -0.49
CA GLU A 17 30.22 11.45 0.89
C GLU A 17 30.11 12.69 1.78
N GLU A 18 29.32 12.60 2.85
CA GLU A 18 29.28 13.66 3.87
C GLU A 18 30.69 13.95 4.38
N SER A 19 31.02 15.21 4.56
CA SER A 19 32.34 15.59 5.06
C SER A 19 32.57 15.05 6.47
N PRO A 20 33.79 14.67 6.84
CA PRO A 20 34.11 14.24 8.20
C PRO A 20 33.73 15.28 9.27
N GLU A 21 33.84 16.57 8.95
CA GLU A 21 33.46 17.66 9.83
C GLU A 21 31.95 17.69 10.08
N ARG A 22 31.11 17.47 9.05
CA ARG A 22 29.66 17.35 9.18
C ARG A 22 29.30 16.14 10.02
N LEU A 23 29.91 14.99 9.73
CA LEU A 23 29.66 13.73 10.48
C LEU A 23 30.00 13.84 11.97
N ALA A 24 30.97 14.69 12.31
CA ALA A 24 31.37 14.93 13.70
C ALA A 24 30.38 15.81 14.50
N ARG A 25 29.47 16.54 13.82
CA ARG A 25 28.51 17.42 14.49
C ARG A 25 27.54 16.61 15.36
N PRO A 26 27.30 17.03 16.62
CA PRO A 26 26.38 16.32 17.52
C PRO A 26 24.98 16.11 16.95
N LEU A 27 24.38 17.13 16.31
CA LEU A 27 23.07 17.04 15.67
C LEU A 27 23.05 15.94 14.58
N ILE A 28 24.08 15.87 13.75
CA ILE A 28 24.18 14.84 12.69
C ILE A 28 24.31 13.45 13.28
N ARG A 29 25.10 13.30 14.34
CA ARG A 29 25.23 12.03 15.08
C ARG A 29 23.90 11.61 15.71
N LEU A 30 23.16 12.56 16.32
CA LEU A 30 21.86 12.29 16.93
C LEU A 30 20.82 11.90 15.87
N ALA A 31 20.76 12.61 14.73
CA ALA A 31 19.87 12.29 13.62
C ALA A 31 20.14 10.86 13.11
N LYS A 32 21.39 10.51 12.84
CA LYS A 32 21.78 9.16 12.40
C LYS A 32 21.47 8.07 13.45
N ALA A 33 21.73 8.33 14.72
CA ALA A 33 21.39 7.41 15.81
C ALA A 33 19.85 7.22 15.94
N SER A 34 19.08 8.21 15.49
CA SER A 34 17.61 8.16 15.45
C SER A 34 17.04 7.56 14.15
N GLY A 35 17.89 7.09 13.22
CA GLY A 35 17.47 6.53 11.95
C GLY A 35 17.09 7.58 10.90
N ILE A 36 17.50 8.85 11.06
CA ILE A 36 17.21 9.91 10.11
C ILE A 36 18.40 10.06 9.15
N SER A 37 18.10 10.05 7.83
CA SER A 37 19.10 10.37 6.81
C SER A 37 19.44 11.86 6.88
N THR A 38 20.74 12.18 6.87
CA THR A 38 21.22 13.57 6.92
C THR A 38 21.55 14.15 5.54
N SER A 39 21.46 13.28 4.53
CA SER A 39 21.63 13.59 3.10
C SER A 39 20.96 12.54 2.24
N TYR A 40 20.74 12.84 0.98
CA TYR A 40 20.26 11.87 -0.04
C TYR A 40 20.81 12.22 -1.42
N ILE A 41 20.70 11.27 -2.33
CA ILE A 41 20.96 11.50 -3.76
C ILE A 41 19.60 11.67 -4.43
N ASP A 42 19.41 12.77 -5.14
CA ASP A 42 18.19 13.01 -5.91
C ASP A 42 18.20 12.21 -7.23
N GLN A 43 17.12 12.31 -8.00
CA GLN A 43 17.01 11.61 -9.29
C GLN A 43 18.02 12.05 -10.33
N LEU A 44 18.55 13.27 -10.23
CA LEU A 44 19.60 13.78 -11.12
C LEU A 44 20.99 13.32 -10.71
N GLY A 45 21.10 12.49 -9.65
CA GLY A 45 22.36 12.08 -9.07
C GLY A 45 23.03 13.17 -8.23
N THR A 46 22.30 14.23 -7.87
CA THR A 46 22.84 15.35 -7.08
C THR A 46 22.81 14.97 -5.59
N TYR A 47 23.92 15.21 -4.92
CA TYR A 47 23.99 15.07 -3.47
C TYR A 47 23.32 16.26 -2.79
N VAL A 48 22.32 15.98 -1.94
CA VAL A 48 21.52 16.97 -1.20
C VAL A 48 21.71 16.77 0.30
N GLU A 49 22.13 17.81 1.01
CA GLU A 49 22.19 17.82 2.47
C GLU A 49 20.88 18.28 3.07
N ILE A 50 20.40 17.56 4.08
CA ILE A 50 19.20 17.97 4.83
C ILE A 50 19.54 19.14 5.76
N ARG A 51 18.67 20.14 5.78
CA ARG A 51 18.81 21.34 6.63
C ARG A 51 18.67 20.97 8.12
N ASP A 52 19.38 21.70 8.97
CA ASP A 52 19.38 21.44 10.41
C ASP A 52 17.97 21.59 11.04
N GLU A 53 17.19 22.58 10.59
CA GLU A 53 15.83 22.83 11.09
C GLU A 53 14.91 21.67 10.79
N VAL A 54 15.06 21.02 9.62
CA VAL A 54 14.32 19.83 9.23
C VAL A 54 14.71 18.65 10.14
N LEU A 55 16.02 18.45 10.37
CA LEU A 55 16.51 17.39 11.27
C LEU A 55 15.97 17.56 12.69
N VAL A 56 15.98 18.78 13.23
CA VAL A 56 15.43 19.10 14.56
C VAL A 56 13.93 18.79 14.62
N SER A 57 13.17 19.19 13.59
CA SER A 57 11.72 18.95 13.52
C SER A 57 11.38 17.46 13.43
N VAL A 58 12.12 16.69 12.64
CA VAL A 58 11.91 15.23 12.52
C VAL A 58 12.35 14.51 13.80
N LEU A 59 13.42 14.95 14.46
CA LEU A 59 13.81 14.43 15.78
C LEU A 59 12.71 14.65 16.81
N ALA A 60 12.15 15.87 16.86
CA ALA A 60 11.02 16.19 17.75
C ALA A 60 9.80 15.29 17.47
N ALA A 61 9.49 15.02 16.19
CA ALA A 61 8.42 14.08 15.80
C ALA A 61 8.67 12.65 16.27
N LEU A 62 9.92 12.25 16.44
CA LEU A 62 10.33 10.96 17.04
C LEU A 62 10.41 11.02 18.59
N GLY A 63 10.05 12.15 19.21
CA GLY A 63 10.14 12.35 20.63
C GLY A 63 11.58 12.55 21.15
N VAL A 64 12.49 13.06 20.31
CA VAL A 64 13.90 13.31 20.63
C VAL A 64 14.12 14.81 20.73
N ASP A 65 14.59 15.27 21.89
CA ASP A 65 14.88 16.68 22.11
C ASP A 65 16.24 17.07 21.46
N ALA A 66 16.16 17.97 20.51
CA ALA A 66 17.31 18.57 19.82
C ALA A 66 17.20 20.11 19.79
N SER A 67 16.49 20.70 20.76
CA SER A 67 16.17 22.14 20.81
C SER A 67 17.37 23.04 21.13
N SER A 68 18.47 22.45 21.65
CA SER A 68 19.72 23.14 21.96
C SER A 68 20.90 22.17 21.91
N ASP A 69 22.12 22.68 21.90
CA ASP A 69 23.33 21.84 21.94
C ASP A 69 23.36 20.97 23.22
N ASP A 70 22.97 21.52 24.37
CA ASP A 70 22.89 20.74 25.62
C ASP A 70 21.82 19.63 25.53
N ALA A 71 20.69 19.90 24.90
CA ALA A 71 19.63 18.91 24.68
C ALA A 71 20.08 17.79 23.72
N ILE A 72 20.83 18.13 22.68
CA ILE A 72 21.42 17.17 21.74
C ILE A 72 22.38 16.22 22.44
N GLU A 73 23.30 16.76 23.26
CA GLU A 73 24.25 15.91 24.00
C GLU A 73 23.53 15.05 25.06
N ALA A 74 22.53 15.57 25.76
CA ALA A 74 21.71 14.81 26.70
C ALA A 74 20.93 13.68 25.99
N SER A 75 20.41 13.94 24.79
CA SER A 75 19.73 12.94 23.97
C SER A 75 20.68 11.84 23.50
N LEU A 76 21.89 12.20 23.05
CA LEU A 76 22.92 11.22 22.68
C LEU A 76 23.31 10.31 23.87
N GLU A 77 23.52 10.90 25.06
CA GLU A 77 23.81 10.14 26.29
C GLU A 77 22.66 9.20 26.65
N THR A 78 21.41 9.67 26.49
CA THR A 78 20.20 8.87 26.73
C THR A 78 20.13 7.67 25.78
N PHE A 79 20.43 7.85 24.49
CA PHE A 79 20.50 6.75 23.50
C PHE A 79 21.57 5.72 23.88
N HIS A 80 22.76 6.19 24.22
CA HIS A 80 23.85 5.31 24.60
C HIS A 80 23.48 4.50 25.85
N ARG A 81 22.97 5.16 26.89
CA ARG A 81 22.55 4.49 28.12
C ARG A 81 21.42 3.49 27.86
N ALA A 82 20.40 3.87 27.10
CA ALA A 82 19.30 2.97 26.77
C ALA A 82 19.78 1.72 26.03
N SER A 83 20.76 1.85 25.11
CA SER A 83 21.36 0.72 24.40
C SER A 83 22.15 -0.20 25.35
N CYS A 84 22.91 0.36 26.31
CA CYS A 84 23.66 -0.43 27.28
C CYS A 84 22.75 -1.13 28.29
N ASP A 85 21.67 -0.45 28.73
CA ASP A 85 20.75 -0.96 29.75
C ASP A 85 19.73 -1.96 29.20
N GLN A 86 19.55 -2.02 27.86
CA GLN A 86 18.57 -2.90 27.22
C GLN A 86 18.99 -4.38 27.36
N LEU A 87 18.23 -5.14 28.17
CA LEU A 87 18.56 -6.55 28.47
C LEU A 87 18.53 -7.41 27.19
N VAL A 88 17.56 -7.19 26.30
CA VAL A 88 17.40 -7.83 24.98
C VAL A 88 16.63 -6.89 24.06
N PRO A 89 16.89 -6.83 22.73
CA PRO A 89 16.07 -6.06 21.79
C PRO A 89 14.60 -6.49 21.87
N PRO A 90 13.62 -5.56 21.83
CA PRO A 90 12.21 -5.90 21.99
C PRO A 90 11.66 -6.72 20.81
N THR A 91 12.34 -6.67 19.66
CA THR A 91 12.02 -7.46 18.47
C THR A 91 13.27 -8.14 17.94
N VAL A 92 13.15 -9.44 17.68
CA VAL A 92 14.20 -10.29 17.12
C VAL A 92 13.70 -10.88 15.81
N VAL A 93 14.48 -10.77 14.75
CA VAL A 93 14.12 -11.30 13.41
C VAL A 93 14.97 -12.51 13.09
N VAL A 94 14.33 -13.65 12.87
CA VAL A 94 14.95 -14.91 12.47
C VAL A 94 14.39 -15.32 11.12
N PHE A 95 15.25 -15.44 10.11
CA PHE A 95 14.87 -16.07 8.85
C PHE A 95 15.29 -17.55 8.87
N SER A 96 14.41 -18.43 8.41
CA SER A 96 14.65 -19.88 8.38
C SER A 96 15.97 -20.21 7.68
N GLY A 97 16.80 -21.03 8.34
CA GLY A 97 18.11 -21.43 7.84
C GLY A 97 19.24 -20.42 8.03
N ALA A 98 18.95 -19.22 8.56
CA ALA A 98 19.96 -18.20 8.85
C ALA A 98 20.27 -18.16 10.35
N ALA A 99 21.56 -18.09 10.70
CA ALA A 99 21.99 -17.86 12.09
C ALA A 99 21.73 -16.38 12.45
N THR A 100 20.88 -16.14 13.44
CA THR A 100 20.61 -14.79 13.97
C THR A 100 21.29 -14.63 15.32
N ARG A 101 22.08 -13.57 15.48
CA ARG A 101 22.75 -13.21 16.71
C ARG A 101 21.98 -12.10 17.41
N VAL A 102 21.69 -12.28 18.69
CA VAL A 102 20.91 -11.37 19.53
C VAL A 102 21.77 -10.91 20.69
N PRO A 103 21.99 -9.61 20.88
CA PRO A 103 22.72 -9.12 22.07
C PRO A 103 21.88 -9.33 23.33
N VAL A 104 22.53 -9.76 24.41
CA VAL A 104 21.93 -9.89 25.76
C VAL A 104 22.86 -9.18 26.75
N HIS A 105 22.35 -8.08 27.35
CA HIS A 105 23.15 -7.24 28.27
C HIS A 105 22.70 -7.46 29.70
N ALA A 106 23.40 -8.38 30.40
CA ALA A 106 23.04 -8.78 31.73
C ALA A 106 23.81 -7.99 32.80
N ALA A 107 23.25 -7.86 33.99
CA ALA A 107 23.94 -7.35 35.19
C ALA A 107 24.65 -8.49 35.96
N THR A 108 24.21 -9.74 35.76
CA THR A 108 24.78 -10.94 36.38
C THR A 108 25.48 -11.85 35.37
N ALA A 109 26.28 -12.79 35.86
CA ALA A 109 27.07 -13.70 35.02
C ALA A 109 26.23 -14.86 34.39
N ALA A 110 24.96 -15.00 34.73
CA ALA A 110 24.13 -16.13 34.28
C ALA A 110 22.66 -15.70 34.12
N PRO A 111 22.32 -15.02 33.01
CA PRO A 111 20.91 -14.74 32.70
C PRO A 111 20.15 -16.03 32.42
N GLU A 112 18.88 -16.07 32.80
CA GLU A 112 17.96 -17.17 32.49
C GLU A 112 17.24 -16.89 31.21
N LEU A 113 17.18 -17.86 30.29
CA LEU A 113 16.58 -17.72 28.97
C LEU A 113 15.49 -18.77 28.82
N SER A 114 14.33 -18.37 28.31
CA SER A 114 13.29 -19.27 27.85
C SER A 114 12.62 -18.74 26.59
N LEU A 115 12.13 -19.65 25.75
CA LEU A 115 11.45 -19.30 24.49
C LEU A 115 10.09 -20.00 24.48
N THR A 116 9.02 -19.23 24.33
CA THR A 116 7.66 -19.70 24.18
C THR A 116 7.24 -19.54 22.71
N LEU A 117 6.81 -20.63 22.11
CA LEU A 117 6.31 -20.64 20.73
C LEU A 117 4.92 -19.96 20.65
N GLU A 118 4.53 -19.55 19.45
CA GLU A 118 3.25 -18.86 19.20
C GLU A 118 2.02 -19.69 19.67
N ASN A 119 2.12 -21.01 19.58
CA ASN A 119 1.07 -21.93 20.06
C ASN A 119 1.05 -22.10 21.61
N GLY A 120 1.90 -21.40 22.33
CA GLY A 120 2.02 -21.45 23.79
C GLY A 120 2.93 -22.56 24.33
N GLU A 121 3.50 -23.41 23.48
CA GLU A 121 4.45 -24.45 23.91
C GLU A 121 5.83 -23.85 24.21
N ALA A 122 6.51 -24.40 25.21
CA ALA A 122 7.89 -24.05 25.49
C ALA A 122 8.80 -24.70 24.42
N TYR A 123 9.79 -23.95 23.95
CA TYR A 123 10.89 -24.51 23.15
C TYR A 123 11.74 -25.46 24.02
N ASP A 124 11.95 -26.67 23.53
CA ASP A 124 12.63 -27.75 24.30
C ASP A 124 14.18 -27.74 24.20
N GLY A 125 14.74 -26.81 23.40
CA GLY A 125 16.18 -26.68 23.22
C GLY A 125 16.87 -25.91 24.35
N ASP A 126 18.15 -26.20 24.58
CA ASP A 126 18.99 -25.51 25.57
C ASP A 126 19.52 -24.18 24.99
N LEU A 127 18.84 -23.07 25.32
CA LEU A 127 19.24 -21.72 24.88
C LEU A 127 20.54 -21.27 25.54
N ASN A 128 20.86 -21.77 26.75
CA ASN A 128 22.09 -21.39 27.44
C ASN A 128 23.33 -21.95 26.73
N ALA A 129 23.21 -23.10 26.07
CA ALA A 129 24.28 -23.64 25.22
C ALA A 129 24.54 -22.79 23.96
N LEU A 130 23.62 -21.89 23.60
CA LEU A 130 23.69 -20.96 22.46
C LEU A 130 24.09 -19.54 22.88
N LEU A 131 24.34 -19.30 24.16
CA LEU A 131 24.72 -18.01 24.74
C LEU A 131 26.25 -17.93 24.91
N PHE A 132 26.86 -16.97 24.22
CA PHE A 132 28.32 -16.78 24.22
C PHE A 132 28.68 -15.41 24.76
N LYS A 133 29.76 -15.31 25.53
CA LYS A 133 30.25 -14.02 26.02
C LYS A 133 30.70 -13.16 24.84
N ASP A 134 30.26 -11.93 24.82
CA ASP A 134 30.69 -10.94 23.82
C ASP A 134 31.95 -10.22 24.34
N ALA A 135 33.06 -10.42 23.64
CA ALA A 135 34.36 -9.83 24.02
C ALA A 135 34.56 -8.41 23.50
N ASP A 136 33.79 -8.03 22.49
CA ASP A 136 33.89 -6.75 21.79
C ASP A 136 32.80 -5.74 22.22
N ALA A 137 32.02 -6.09 23.26
CA ALA A 137 30.93 -5.24 23.75
C ALA A 137 31.44 -3.96 24.43
N ASP A 138 30.55 -2.99 24.51
CA ASP A 138 30.82 -1.73 25.22
C ASP A 138 31.23 -1.99 26.67
N PRO A 139 32.36 -1.40 27.15
CA PRO A 139 32.82 -1.56 28.54
C PRO A 139 31.78 -1.11 29.61
N ALA A 140 30.79 -0.30 29.24
CA ALA A 140 29.71 0.09 30.13
C ALA A 140 28.74 -1.07 30.46
N ILE A 141 28.76 -2.17 29.68
CA ILE A 141 27.91 -3.34 29.90
C ILE A 141 28.63 -4.36 30.77
N PRO A 142 28.16 -4.63 32.00
CA PRO A 142 28.89 -5.51 32.95
C PRO A 142 29.05 -6.93 32.45
N HIS A 143 28.02 -7.50 31.84
CA HIS A 143 28.01 -8.85 31.28
C HIS A 143 27.26 -8.84 29.92
N ALA A 144 28.05 -8.71 28.86
CA ALA A 144 27.52 -8.76 27.49
C ALA A 144 27.62 -10.18 26.93
N TYR A 145 26.54 -10.63 26.34
CA TYR A 145 26.45 -11.92 25.65
C TYR A 145 25.83 -11.76 24.27
N THR A 146 26.12 -12.71 23.40
CA THR A 146 25.44 -12.93 22.14
C THR A 146 24.72 -14.27 22.19
N LEU A 147 23.39 -14.26 22.09
CA LEU A 147 22.55 -15.44 21.90
C LEU A 147 22.46 -15.76 20.42
N THR A 148 22.85 -16.98 20.03
CA THR A 148 22.56 -17.47 18.66
C THR A 148 21.19 -18.12 18.64
N MET A 149 20.26 -17.53 17.92
CA MET A 149 18.90 -18.07 17.82
C MET A 149 18.88 -19.39 17.04
N PRO A 150 18.05 -20.38 17.46
CA PRO A 150 17.87 -21.61 16.70
C PRO A 150 17.34 -21.33 15.30
N GLY A 151 17.98 -21.90 14.26
CA GLY A 151 17.56 -21.72 12.87
C GLY A 151 16.39 -22.62 12.43
N ASN A 152 15.93 -23.53 13.31
CA ASN A 152 14.87 -24.50 13.04
C ASN A 152 13.55 -24.17 13.76
N LEU A 153 13.38 -22.94 14.24
CA LEU A 153 12.10 -22.50 14.80
C LEU A 153 11.00 -22.54 13.73
N PRO A 154 9.77 -22.92 14.09
CA PRO A 154 8.63 -22.83 13.17
C PRO A 154 8.38 -21.37 12.79
N ALA A 155 7.84 -21.15 11.58
CA ALA A 155 7.44 -19.81 11.16
C ALA A 155 6.30 -19.29 12.05
N GLY A 156 6.44 -18.06 12.56
CA GLY A 156 5.44 -17.45 13.45
C GLY A 156 6.04 -16.41 14.39
N TYR A 157 5.27 -16.06 15.40
CA TYR A 157 5.55 -15.01 16.38
C TYR A 157 5.75 -15.61 17.76
N HIS A 158 7.00 -15.73 18.19
CA HIS A 158 7.36 -16.34 19.45
C HIS A 158 7.77 -15.31 20.48
N THR A 159 7.91 -15.71 21.76
CA THR A 159 8.36 -14.84 22.84
C THR A 159 9.64 -15.40 23.46
N LEU A 160 10.74 -14.62 23.34
CA LEU A 160 11.97 -14.86 24.07
C LEU A 160 11.90 -14.11 25.40
N HIS A 161 11.90 -14.82 26.50
CA HIS A 161 11.99 -14.26 27.83
C HIS A 161 13.45 -14.31 28.33
N VAL A 162 13.95 -13.18 28.82
CA VAL A 162 15.28 -13.08 29.43
C VAL A 162 15.11 -12.53 30.84
N ALA A 163 15.62 -13.25 31.84
CA ALA A 163 15.62 -12.80 33.23
C ALA A 163 17.08 -12.72 33.77
N ASP A 164 17.37 -11.68 34.54
CA ASP A 164 18.68 -11.39 35.07
C ASP A 164 18.54 -10.77 36.48
N GLY A 165 18.56 -11.61 37.49
CA GLY A 165 18.31 -11.21 38.87
C GLY A 165 16.91 -10.70 39.10
N ASN A 166 16.76 -9.41 39.32
CA ASN A 166 15.46 -8.75 39.51
C ASN A 166 14.95 -8.02 38.23
N ARG A 167 15.64 -8.13 37.10
CA ARG A 167 15.28 -7.59 35.81
C ARG A 167 14.75 -8.72 34.93
N SER A 168 13.74 -8.44 34.13
CA SER A 168 13.31 -9.32 33.03
C SER A 168 12.80 -8.50 31.85
N ALA A 169 12.89 -9.07 30.67
CA ALA A 169 12.37 -8.51 29.44
C ALA A 169 11.87 -9.61 28.50
N ASP A 170 10.80 -9.32 27.78
CA ASP A 170 10.28 -10.14 26.70
C ASP A 170 10.64 -9.52 25.35
N ALA A 171 11.11 -10.35 24.44
CA ALA A 171 11.31 -9.98 23.04
C ALA A 171 10.36 -10.77 22.13
N THR A 172 9.71 -10.08 21.20
CA THR A 172 8.96 -10.75 20.14
C THR A 172 9.92 -11.31 19.09
N VAL A 173 9.89 -12.61 18.87
CA VAL A 173 10.70 -13.28 17.86
C VAL A 173 9.85 -13.48 16.60
N LEU A 174 10.19 -12.75 15.54
CA LEU A 174 9.60 -12.90 14.21
C LEU A 174 10.39 -14.00 13.47
N CYS A 175 9.88 -15.23 13.49
CA CYS A 175 10.52 -16.33 12.77
C CYS A 175 9.84 -16.49 11.41
N ALA A 176 10.52 -16.10 10.35
CA ALA A 176 9.98 -16.02 9.01
C ALA A 176 10.63 -17.02 8.05
N PRO A 177 9.89 -17.53 7.05
CA PRO A 177 10.51 -18.13 5.88
C PRO A 177 11.53 -17.16 5.26
N ALA A 178 12.67 -17.68 4.81
CA ALA A 178 13.70 -16.85 4.19
C ALA A 178 13.21 -16.12 2.94
N ARG A 179 12.21 -16.71 2.29
CA ARG A 179 11.62 -16.20 1.05
C ARG A 179 10.13 -16.50 1.03
N ILE A 180 9.32 -15.56 0.58
CA ILE A 180 7.91 -15.77 0.25
C ILE A 180 7.84 -16.79 -0.90
N PRO A 181 7.12 -17.90 -0.74
CA PRO A 181 7.03 -18.90 -1.80
C PRO A 181 6.22 -18.34 -2.98
N VAL A 182 6.68 -18.61 -4.19
CA VAL A 182 5.88 -18.37 -5.40
C VAL A 182 4.94 -19.57 -5.56
N PRO A 183 3.61 -19.38 -5.67
CA PRO A 183 2.68 -20.47 -5.91
C PRO A 183 3.06 -21.28 -7.16
N GLU A 184 2.93 -22.62 -7.11
CA GLU A 184 3.37 -23.52 -8.17
C GLU A 184 2.84 -23.13 -9.58
N PRO A 185 1.56 -22.73 -9.75
CA PRO A 185 1.07 -22.32 -11.06
C PRO A 185 1.82 -21.12 -11.64
N VAL A 186 2.24 -20.16 -10.79
CA VAL A 186 2.99 -18.95 -11.21
C VAL A 186 4.47 -19.27 -11.45
N ALA A 187 5.04 -20.22 -10.70
CA ALA A 187 6.45 -20.59 -10.84
C ALA A 187 6.76 -21.30 -12.15
N GLN A 188 5.80 -22.01 -12.73
CA GLN A 188 5.96 -22.81 -13.96
C GLN A 188 5.91 -21.95 -15.22
N HIS A 189 4.98 -20.98 -15.29
CA HIS A 189 4.77 -20.09 -16.42
C HIS A 189 4.37 -18.71 -15.90
N HIS A 190 4.68 -17.65 -16.65
CA HIS A 190 4.13 -16.35 -16.34
C HIS A 190 2.59 -16.41 -16.36
N ARG A 191 1.96 -15.60 -15.50
CA ARG A 191 0.51 -15.49 -15.41
C ARG A 191 0.10 -14.07 -15.76
N TRP A 192 -1.07 -13.94 -16.34
CA TRP A 192 -1.59 -12.63 -16.67
C TRP A 192 -2.89 -12.34 -15.94
N GLY A 193 -3.20 -11.05 -15.78
CA GLY A 193 -4.43 -10.62 -15.14
C GLY A 193 -4.81 -9.20 -15.50
N TRP A 194 -5.96 -8.79 -15.00
CA TRP A 194 -6.48 -7.44 -15.18
C TRP A 194 -6.14 -6.52 -14.00
N MET A 195 -6.09 -5.23 -14.27
CA MET A 195 -6.17 -4.17 -13.27
C MET A 195 -7.43 -3.34 -13.54
N THR A 196 -8.19 -3.03 -12.48
CA THR A 196 -9.35 -2.14 -12.58
C THR A 196 -9.57 -1.38 -11.28
N GLN A 197 -10.18 -0.20 -11.40
CA GLN A 197 -10.74 0.51 -10.26
C GLN A 197 -12.17 0.00 -10.06
N MET A 198 -12.39 -0.81 -9.03
CA MET A 198 -13.66 -1.51 -8.80
C MET A 198 -14.85 -0.56 -8.75
N TYR A 199 -14.70 0.60 -8.10
CA TYR A 199 -15.77 1.61 -7.99
C TYR A 199 -16.25 2.15 -9.33
N SER A 200 -15.41 2.13 -10.39
CA SER A 200 -15.72 2.67 -11.72
C SER A 200 -16.59 1.73 -12.53
N VAL A 201 -16.59 0.43 -12.26
CA VAL A 201 -17.31 -0.59 -13.04
C VAL A 201 -18.62 -0.94 -12.33
N ARG A 202 -19.74 -0.54 -12.92
CA ARG A 202 -21.09 -0.68 -12.35
C ARG A 202 -21.93 -1.64 -13.19
N SER A 203 -22.84 -2.34 -12.53
CA SER A 203 -23.95 -3.04 -13.18
C SER A 203 -25.27 -2.27 -12.99
N LYS A 204 -26.34 -2.74 -13.61
CA LYS A 204 -27.70 -2.22 -13.39
C LYS A 204 -28.22 -2.46 -11.97
N GLU A 205 -27.60 -3.40 -11.25
CA GLU A 205 -27.92 -3.75 -9.88
C GLU A 205 -27.10 -2.96 -8.84
N SER A 206 -26.12 -2.16 -9.31
CA SER A 206 -25.28 -1.32 -8.44
C SER A 206 -26.09 -0.16 -7.87
N TRP A 207 -25.52 0.51 -6.88
CA TRP A 207 -26.11 1.65 -6.17
C TRP A 207 -25.46 2.98 -6.60
N GLY A 208 -25.16 3.13 -7.90
CA GLY A 208 -24.48 4.30 -8.47
C GLY A 208 -22.95 4.22 -8.44
N VAL A 209 -22.39 3.23 -7.76
CA VAL A 209 -20.94 2.99 -7.61
C VAL A 209 -20.70 1.49 -7.67
N GLY A 210 -19.64 1.04 -8.34
CA GLY A 210 -19.26 -0.37 -8.37
C GLY A 210 -19.01 -0.93 -6.97
N ASP A 211 -19.34 -2.19 -6.74
CA ASP A 211 -19.37 -2.79 -5.41
C ASP A 211 -18.89 -4.24 -5.39
N TYR A 212 -18.94 -4.93 -4.23
CA TYR A 212 -18.46 -6.31 -4.09
C TYR A 212 -19.26 -7.31 -4.93
N GLY A 213 -20.51 -7.00 -5.29
CA GLY A 213 -21.29 -7.79 -6.23
C GLY A 213 -20.71 -7.70 -7.64
N ASP A 214 -20.39 -6.49 -8.10
CA ASP A 214 -19.73 -6.25 -9.38
C ASP A 214 -18.34 -6.90 -9.39
N LEU A 215 -17.56 -6.77 -8.31
CA LEU A 215 -16.26 -7.42 -8.19
C LEU A 215 -16.35 -8.94 -8.35
N ARG A 216 -17.34 -9.56 -7.70
CA ARG A 216 -17.54 -11.02 -7.80
C ARG A 216 -17.81 -11.45 -9.24
N GLU A 217 -18.63 -10.71 -9.98
CA GLU A 217 -18.94 -10.97 -11.39
C GLU A 217 -17.71 -10.75 -12.27
N LEU A 218 -17.00 -9.61 -12.11
CA LEU A 218 -15.77 -9.33 -12.85
C LEU A 218 -14.70 -10.41 -12.66
N LEU A 219 -14.46 -10.85 -11.42
CA LEU A 219 -13.49 -11.90 -11.14
C LEU A 219 -13.88 -13.23 -11.78
N HIS A 220 -15.17 -13.61 -11.69
CA HIS A 220 -15.67 -14.82 -12.32
C HIS A 220 -15.47 -14.78 -13.85
N ASP A 221 -15.90 -13.69 -14.49
CA ASP A 221 -15.88 -13.60 -15.95
C ASP A 221 -14.45 -13.42 -16.49
N ALA A 222 -13.60 -12.67 -15.80
CA ALA A 222 -12.17 -12.57 -16.13
C ALA A 222 -11.48 -13.93 -16.04
N GLY A 223 -11.78 -14.75 -15.03
CA GLY A 223 -11.27 -16.11 -14.90
C GLY A 223 -11.70 -16.99 -16.06
N LYS A 224 -12.96 -16.87 -16.53
CA LYS A 224 -13.45 -17.57 -17.74
C LYS A 224 -12.74 -17.11 -19.01
N GLN A 225 -12.18 -15.90 -19.05
CA GLN A 225 -11.34 -15.42 -20.14
C GLN A 225 -9.86 -15.81 -19.98
N GLY A 226 -9.50 -16.57 -18.95
CA GLY A 226 -8.15 -17.08 -18.71
C GLY A 226 -7.24 -16.15 -17.92
N ALA A 227 -7.78 -15.10 -17.29
CA ALA A 227 -7.02 -14.30 -16.35
C ALA A 227 -6.75 -15.07 -15.05
N ASP A 228 -5.58 -14.89 -14.46
CA ASP A 228 -5.15 -15.57 -13.24
C ASP A 228 -5.31 -14.69 -11.99
N PHE A 229 -5.44 -13.37 -12.16
CA PHE A 229 -5.64 -12.41 -11.08
C PHE A 229 -6.38 -11.16 -11.58
N MET A 230 -6.91 -10.40 -10.62
CA MET A 230 -7.37 -9.03 -10.86
C MET A 230 -6.88 -8.12 -9.72
N LEU A 231 -6.05 -7.13 -10.08
CA LEU A 231 -5.64 -6.06 -9.18
C LEU A 231 -6.75 -5.01 -9.11
N ILE A 232 -7.16 -4.66 -7.90
CA ILE A 232 -8.17 -3.61 -7.65
C ILE A 232 -7.58 -2.49 -6.79
N ASN A 233 -8.28 -1.34 -6.76
CA ASN A 233 -7.98 -0.27 -5.81
C ASN A 233 -8.02 -0.75 -4.36
N PRO A 234 -7.39 -0.05 -3.40
CA PRO A 234 -7.53 -0.35 -1.99
C PRO A 234 -9.00 -0.40 -1.57
N ILE A 235 -9.35 -1.44 -0.81
CA ILE A 235 -10.70 -1.60 -0.23
C ILE A 235 -10.70 -1.40 1.29
N HIS A 236 -9.79 -0.55 1.75
CA HIS A 236 -9.66 -0.15 3.15
C HIS A 236 -10.83 0.72 3.62
N ALA A 237 -11.10 0.70 4.92
CA ALA A 237 -12.23 1.43 5.50
C ALA A 237 -12.14 2.94 5.26
N GLY A 238 -13.20 3.51 4.70
CA GLY A 238 -13.41 4.95 4.53
C GLY A 238 -14.26 5.57 5.63
N THR A 239 -14.69 6.82 5.42
CA THR A 239 -15.57 7.55 6.32
C THR A 239 -16.92 6.86 6.49
N PRO A 240 -17.49 6.81 7.73
CA PRO A 240 -18.74 6.08 8.00
C PRO A 240 -19.99 6.76 7.42
N ILE A 241 -19.94 8.07 7.25
CA ILE A 241 -21.03 8.90 6.67
C ILE A 241 -20.44 9.99 5.77
N PRO A 242 -21.24 10.58 4.86
CA PRO A 242 -20.80 11.71 4.05
C PRO A 242 -20.29 12.93 4.87
N PRO A 243 -19.30 13.66 4.31
CA PRO A 243 -18.71 13.51 2.99
C PRO A 243 -17.78 12.31 2.90
N ILE A 244 -17.94 11.49 1.83
CA ILE A 244 -17.08 10.33 1.58
C ILE A 244 -15.79 10.80 0.92
N GLU A 245 -14.65 10.39 1.49
CA GLU A 245 -13.34 10.61 0.87
C GLU A 245 -13.24 9.80 -0.44
N PRO A 246 -13.03 10.44 -1.60
CA PRO A 246 -12.97 9.72 -2.86
C PRO A 246 -11.73 8.85 -3.00
N SER A 247 -10.59 9.28 -2.45
CA SER A 247 -9.32 8.57 -2.62
C SER A 247 -9.31 7.26 -1.82
N PRO A 248 -9.19 6.10 -2.47
CA PRO A 248 -9.04 4.84 -1.77
C PRO A 248 -7.66 4.71 -1.09
N TYR A 249 -6.72 5.62 -1.40
CA TYR A 249 -5.39 5.67 -0.82
C TYR A 249 -5.30 6.53 0.45
N LEU A 250 -6.41 7.17 0.86
CA LEU A 250 -6.50 7.93 2.12
C LEU A 250 -7.58 7.33 3.05
N PRO A 251 -7.44 6.06 3.48
CA PRO A 251 -8.43 5.40 4.31
C PRO A 251 -8.37 5.86 5.77
N GLU A 252 -9.47 5.65 6.50
CA GLU A 252 -9.54 5.84 7.94
C GLU A 252 -8.85 4.71 8.73
N SER A 253 -8.78 3.52 8.12
CA SER A 253 -8.04 2.37 8.63
C SER A 253 -7.66 1.41 7.50
N ARG A 254 -6.42 0.91 7.54
CA ARG A 254 -5.96 -0.17 6.65
C ARG A 254 -6.26 -1.58 7.20
N ARG A 255 -6.89 -1.67 8.35
CA ARG A 255 -7.16 -2.93 9.07
C ARG A 255 -8.59 -3.41 8.88
N PHE A 256 -9.48 -2.57 8.36
CA PHE A 256 -10.89 -2.82 8.14
C PHE A 256 -11.27 -2.57 6.69
N LEU A 257 -12.42 -3.11 6.29
CA LEU A 257 -12.91 -3.06 4.91
C LEU A 257 -13.79 -1.83 4.66
N ASN A 258 -13.82 -1.38 3.43
CA ASN A 258 -14.72 -0.31 2.98
C ASN A 258 -16.15 -0.85 2.83
N VAL A 259 -17.01 -0.47 3.74
CA VAL A 259 -18.41 -0.92 3.80
C VAL A 259 -19.30 -0.25 2.74
N THR A 260 -18.81 0.83 2.08
CA THR A 260 -19.56 1.49 1.00
C THR A 260 -19.72 0.60 -0.23
N TYR A 261 -18.88 -0.44 -0.35
CA TYR A 261 -18.90 -1.42 -1.44
C TYR A 261 -19.79 -2.64 -1.17
N ILE A 262 -20.51 -2.71 -0.02
CA ILE A 262 -21.46 -3.79 0.23
C ILE A 262 -22.60 -3.74 -0.80
N ARG A 263 -22.99 -4.90 -1.37
CA ARG A 263 -24.19 -5.09 -2.18
C ARG A 263 -25.35 -5.57 -1.28
N PRO A 264 -26.35 -4.71 -0.95
CA PRO A 264 -27.44 -5.08 -0.05
C PRO A 264 -28.23 -6.33 -0.48
N GLN A 265 -28.52 -6.47 -1.78
CA GLN A 265 -29.29 -7.58 -2.34
C GLN A 265 -28.59 -8.94 -2.24
N GLN A 266 -27.27 -8.96 -1.95
CA GLN A 266 -26.50 -10.21 -1.78
C GLN A 266 -26.32 -10.64 -0.33
N ILE A 267 -26.92 -9.91 0.61
CA ILE A 267 -26.97 -10.28 2.03
C ILE A 267 -28.05 -11.34 2.22
N GLU A 268 -27.76 -12.40 2.99
CA GLU A 268 -28.70 -13.49 3.21
C GLU A 268 -30.01 -12.99 3.82
N GLU A 269 -29.94 -12.12 4.82
CA GLU A 269 -31.08 -11.52 5.50
C GLU A 269 -31.98 -10.67 4.56
N TYR A 270 -31.43 -10.14 3.45
CA TYR A 270 -32.26 -9.45 2.45
C TYR A 270 -33.29 -10.38 1.82
N ALA A 271 -32.96 -11.64 1.58
CA ALA A 271 -33.90 -12.63 1.05
C ALA A 271 -35.03 -12.97 2.03
N GLU A 272 -34.80 -12.80 3.32
CA GLU A 272 -35.72 -13.09 4.41
C GLU A 272 -36.63 -11.92 4.81
N LEU A 273 -36.39 -10.72 4.26
CA LEU A 273 -37.16 -9.53 4.58
C LEU A 273 -38.67 -9.74 4.31
N ASP A 274 -39.50 -9.22 5.22
CA ASP A 274 -40.93 -9.11 4.97
C ASP A 274 -41.21 -8.16 3.79
N PRO A 275 -42.41 -8.22 3.18
CA PRO A 275 -42.73 -7.43 1.99
C PRO A 275 -42.57 -5.90 2.18
N ASP A 276 -42.84 -5.37 3.36
CA ASP A 276 -42.79 -3.92 3.64
C ASP A 276 -41.32 -3.47 3.78
N ALA A 277 -40.51 -4.21 4.52
CA ALA A 277 -39.08 -3.95 4.64
C ALA A 277 -38.35 -4.09 3.30
N ARG A 278 -38.71 -5.12 2.51
CA ARG A 278 -38.17 -5.29 1.16
C ARG A 278 -38.51 -4.11 0.26
N ALA A 279 -39.78 -3.67 0.25
CA ALA A 279 -40.21 -2.53 -0.54
C ALA A 279 -39.47 -1.24 -0.14
N GLN A 280 -39.10 -1.07 1.14
CA GLN A 280 -38.27 0.06 1.58
C GLN A 280 -36.86 -0.01 0.99
N VAL A 281 -36.20 -1.18 1.04
CA VAL A 281 -34.86 -1.36 0.45
C VAL A 281 -34.90 -1.14 -1.05
N ASP A 282 -35.90 -1.69 -1.76
CA ASP A 282 -36.04 -1.55 -3.20
C ASP A 282 -36.31 -0.09 -3.60
N ALA A 283 -37.12 0.65 -2.84
CA ALA A 283 -37.35 2.07 -3.06
C ALA A 283 -36.08 2.93 -2.86
N LEU A 284 -35.22 2.57 -1.91
CA LEU A 284 -33.93 3.22 -1.70
C LEU A 284 -32.97 2.94 -2.87
N HIS A 285 -32.94 1.71 -3.38
CA HIS A 285 -32.19 1.35 -4.58
C HIS A 285 -32.71 2.14 -5.80
N ASP A 286 -34.04 2.16 -6.01
CA ASP A 286 -34.68 2.89 -7.09
C ASP A 286 -34.36 4.39 -7.08
N SER A 287 -34.08 4.98 -5.91
CA SER A 287 -33.71 6.39 -5.77
C SER A 287 -32.33 6.73 -6.34
N VAL A 288 -31.43 5.75 -6.48
CA VAL A 288 -30.03 5.96 -6.94
C VAL A 288 -29.68 5.14 -8.17
N LYS A 289 -30.48 4.15 -8.57
CA LYS A 289 -30.14 3.26 -9.69
C LYS A 289 -29.96 3.97 -11.03
N ALA A 290 -30.62 5.14 -11.23
CA ALA A 290 -30.42 5.93 -12.45
C ALA A 290 -28.97 6.43 -12.60
N ALA A 291 -28.24 6.55 -11.49
CA ALA A 291 -26.83 6.87 -11.52
C ALA A 291 -25.98 5.77 -12.17
N ASN A 292 -26.46 4.52 -12.24
CA ASN A 292 -25.73 3.45 -12.91
C ASN A 292 -25.55 3.70 -14.42
N ASP A 293 -26.48 4.42 -15.03
CA ASP A 293 -26.47 4.77 -16.45
C ASP A 293 -25.99 6.23 -16.70
N ASN A 294 -25.47 6.92 -15.66
CA ASN A 294 -24.98 8.30 -15.79
C ASN A 294 -23.48 8.30 -16.10
N PRO A 295 -23.03 8.91 -17.23
CA PRO A 295 -21.61 9.01 -17.57
C PRO A 295 -20.83 10.05 -16.74
N ASP A 296 -21.51 10.91 -15.98
CA ASP A 296 -20.89 11.92 -15.13
C ASP A 296 -20.07 11.27 -13.97
N PRO A 297 -19.18 12.02 -13.34
CA PRO A 297 -18.43 11.53 -12.18
C PRO A 297 -19.33 10.95 -11.08
N LEU A 298 -18.90 9.87 -10.47
CA LEU A 298 -19.63 9.12 -9.44
C LEU A 298 -20.00 10.01 -8.24
N ASP A 299 -21.27 9.94 -7.81
CA ASP A 299 -21.74 10.56 -6.56
C ASP A 299 -21.67 9.54 -5.40
N LEU A 300 -20.51 9.47 -4.76
CA LEU A 300 -20.26 8.58 -3.62
C LEU A 300 -21.18 8.89 -2.44
N ASN A 301 -21.52 10.17 -2.23
CA ASN A 301 -22.35 10.61 -1.12
C ASN A 301 -23.82 10.17 -1.27
N ALA A 302 -24.40 10.37 -2.44
CA ALA A 302 -25.78 9.92 -2.71
C ALA A 302 -25.87 8.39 -2.67
N SER A 303 -24.94 7.68 -3.29
CA SER A 303 -24.84 6.23 -3.28
C SER A 303 -24.83 5.71 -1.85
N TRP A 304 -23.86 6.14 -1.03
CA TRP A 304 -23.72 5.65 0.33
C TRP A 304 -24.89 6.04 1.24
N THR A 305 -25.44 7.23 1.09
CA THR A 305 -26.61 7.68 1.87
C THR A 305 -27.80 6.75 1.66
N ALA A 306 -28.10 6.36 0.43
CA ALA A 306 -29.20 5.45 0.13
C ALA A 306 -28.89 4.02 0.59
N LYS A 307 -27.70 3.51 0.25
CA LYS A 307 -27.24 2.17 0.58
C LYS A 307 -27.18 1.93 2.10
N ARG A 308 -26.65 2.89 2.85
CA ARG A 308 -26.57 2.79 4.32
C ARG A 308 -27.93 2.69 4.98
N LYS A 309 -28.94 3.43 4.48
CA LYS A 309 -30.32 3.31 4.96
C LYS A 309 -30.91 1.94 4.66
N ALA A 310 -30.65 1.39 3.49
CA ALA A 310 -31.09 0.04 3.12
C ALA A 310 -30.43 -1.03 4.01
N LEU A 311 -29.12 -0.92 4.24
CA LEU A 311 -28.38 -1.80 5.14
C LEU A 311 -28.91 -1.73 6.57
N TRP A 312 -29.31 -0.54 7.04
CA TRP A 312 -29.96 -0.38 8.33
C TRP A 312 -31.30 -1.13 8.43
N VAL A 313 -32.13 -1.06 7.38
CA VAL A 313 -33.40 -1.81 7.32
C VAL A 313 -33.14 -3.32 7.40
N ILE A 314 -32.15 -3.82 6.65
CA ILE A 314 -31.78 -5.25 6.67
C ILE A 314 -31.28 -5.65 8.07
N TYR A 315 -30.40 -4.85 8.66
CA TYR A 315 -29.88 -5.09 10.01
C TYR A 315 -30.98 -5.16 11.07
N GLN A 316 -31.95 -4.22 11.01
CA GLN A 316 -33.08 -4.14 11.96
C GLN A 316 -34.07 -5.30 11.83
N HIS A 317 -34.16 -5.96 10.67
CA HIS A 317 -34.96 -7.16 10.49
C HIS A 317 -34.50 -8.30 11.42
N GLY A 318 -33.22 -8.29 11.77
CA GLY A 318 -32.62 -9.32 12.62
C GLY A 318 -32.03 -10.47 11.82
N ARG A 319 -31.56 -11.48 12.52
CA ARG A 319 -30.82 -12.62 11.96
C ARG A 319 -31.32 -13.92 12.54
N SER A 320 -31.20 -15.03 11.79
CA SER A 320 -31.38 -16.37 12.31
C SER A 320 -30.39 -16.69 13.45
N ALA A 321 -30.68 -17.70 14.27
CA ALA A 321 -29.76 -18.11 15.35
C ALA A 321 -28.36 -18.52 14.78
N GLU A 322 -28.33 -19.14 13.60
CA GLU A 322 -27.12 -19.55 12.92
C GLU A 322 -26.31 -18.34 12.50
N ARG A 323 -26.96 -17.38 11.86
CA ARG A 323 -26.31 -16.10 11.41
C ARG A 323 -25.84 -15.28 12.60
N GLN A 324 -26.60 -15.27 13.71
CA GLN A 324 -26.15 -14.59 14.93
C GLN A 324 -24.89 -15.24 15.50
N ALA A 325 -24.84 -16.58 15.53
CA ALA A 325 -23.66 -17.31 16.02
C ALA A 325 -22.41 -17.04 15.11
N ALA A 326 -22.60 -16.93 13.79
CA ALA A 326 -21.52 -16.57 12.87
C ALA A 326 -21.03 -15.14 13.10
N PHE A 327 -21.93 -14.18 13.28
CA PHE A 327 -21.60 -12.81 13.63
C PHE A 327 -20.84 -12.73 14.97
N ASP A 328 -21.31 -13.42 16.01
CA ASP A 328 -20.63 -13.44 17.31
C ASP A 328 -19.22 -14.05 17.21
N ALA A 329 -19.04 -15.07 16.37
CA ALA A 329 -17.73 -15.66 16.11
C ALA A 329 -16.80 -14.68 15.42
N PHE A 330 -17.29 -13.94 14.41
CA PHE A 330 -16.54 -12.89 13.73
C PHE A 330 -16.10 -11.78 14.71
N VAL A 331 -17.04 -11.25 15.50
CA VAL A 331 -16.74 -10.20 16.51
C VAL A 331 -15.68 -10.69 17.50
N LYS A 332 -15.82 -11.93 17.98
CA LYS A 332 -14.85 -12.53 18.90
C LYS A 332 -13.46 -12.67 18.26
N ALA A 333 -13.39 -13.08 17.00
CA ALA A 333 -12.13 -13.24 16.29
C ALA A 333 -11.44 -11.90 16.01
N ALA A 334 -12.21 -10.88 15.60
CA ALA A 334 -11.73 -9.53 15.34
C ALA A 334 -11.29 -8.78 16.63
N GLY A 335 -11.89 -9.14 17.76
CA GLY A 335 -11.48 -8.67 19.09
C GLY A 335 -11.68 -7.16 19.34
N PRO A 336 -10.93 -6.58 20.30
CA PRO A 336 -11.14 -5.21 20.75
C PRO A 336 -10.85 -4.14 19.69
N ASP A 337 -10.21 -4.50 18.60
CA ASP A 337 -9.90 -3.60 17.51
C ASP A 337 -11.14 -3.24 16.71
N LEU A 338 -12.04 -4.22 16.49
CA LEU A 338 -13.33 -3.99 15.88
C LEU A 338 -14.24 -3.12 16.77
N ASP A 339 -14.18 -3.30 18.07
CA ASP A 339 -14.94 -2.47 19.01
C ASP A 339 -14.47 -1.00 18.99
N ALA A 340 -13.15 -0.76 18.90
CA ALA A 340 -12.64 0.59 18.79
C ALA A 340 -12.98 1.23 17.44
N PHE A 341 -12.95 0.45 16.35
CA PHE A 341 -13.40 0.91 15.04
C PHE A 341 -14.89 1.32 15.08
N ALA A 342 -15.74 0.47 15.64
CA ALA A 342 -17.17 0.76 15.76
C ALA A 342 -17.44 1.97 16.64
N ALA A 343 -16.73 2.11 17.78
CA ALA A 343 -16.87 3.27 18.66
C ALA A 343 -16.45 4.59 17.97
N TRP A 344 -15.37 4.57 17.18
CA TRP A 344 -14.95 5.73 16.39
C TRP A 344 -16.02 6.10 15.34
N CYS A 345 -16.59 5.10 14.65
CA CYS A 345 -17.67 5.34 13.68
C CYS A 345 -18.91 5.97 14.35
N VAL A 346 -19.28 5.49 15.54
CA VAL A 346 -20.40 6.07 16.33
C VAL A 346 -20.07 7.49 16.74
N ALA A 347 -18.85 7.77 17.22
CA ALA A 347 -18.40 9.11 17.58
C ALA A 347 -18.44 10.07 16.38
N PHE A 348 -17.97 9.60 15.23
CA PHE A 348 -18.02 10.37 13.97
C PHE A 348 -19.47 10.75 13.61
N GLU A 349 -20.42 9.79 13.70
CA GLU A 349 -21.81 10.04 13.35
C GLU A 349 -22.55 10.94 14.35
N VAL A 350 -22.31 10.75 15.63
CA VAL A 350 -23.06 11.44 16.70
C VAL A 350 -22.42 12.76 17.09
N TRP A 351 -21.10 12.80 17.19
CA TRP A 351 -20.36 14.00 17.59
C TRP A 351 -19.87 14.85 16.40
N GLY A 352 -19.87 14.29 15.20
CA GLY A 352 -19.44 14.96 13.97
C GLY A 352 -18.02 14.59 13.54
N ALA A 353 -17.65 15.08 12.37
CA ALA A 353 -16.37 14.77 11.74
C ALA A 353 -15.17 15.17 12.63
N PRO A 354 -14.16 14.31 12.79
CA PRO A 354 -13.05 14.55 13.71
C PRO A 354 -12.16 15.74 13.34
N TRP A 355 -12.15 16.17 12.07
CA TRP A 355 -11.42 17.35 11.61
C TRP A 355 -12.16 18.68 11.87
N GLU A 356 -13.39 18.66 12.38
CA GLU A 356 -14.15 19.83 12.82
C GLU A 356 -13.87 20.17 14.30
N GLU A 357 -12.61 20.18 14.71
CA GLU A 357 -12.16 20.34 16.10
C GLU A 357 -12.71 21.62 16.79
N ASP A 358 -12.87 22.70 16.02
CA ASP A 358 -13.45 23.96 16.55
C ASP A 358 -14.91 23.79 17.00
N LYS A 359 -15.63 22.81 16.47
CA LYS A 359 -17.01 22.53 16.82
C LYS A 359 -17.11 21.47 17.93
N ASN A 360 -16.30 20.43 17.83
CA ASN A 360 -16.27 19.36 18.81
C ASN A 360 -14.89 18.66 18.84
N PRO A 361 -14.05 18.92 19.84
CA PRO A 361 -12.68 18.42 19.90
C PRO A 361 -12.57 16.96 20.41
N TRP A 362 -13.59 16.11 20.23
CA TRP A 362 -13.60 14.75 20.77
C TRP A 362 -12.39 13.92 20.33
N PHE A 363 -11.94 14.08 19.08
CA PHE A 363 -10.83 13.30 18.53
C PHE A 363 -9.51 13.58 19.27
N SER A 364 -9.24 14.83 19.61
CA SER A 364 -8.00 15.25 20.28
C SER A 364 -8.07 15.14 21.80
N THR A 365 -9.27 15.11 22.40
CA THR A 365 -9.48 15.16 23.85
C THR A 365 -9.90 13.83 24.47
N LEU A 366 -10.51 12.94 23.70
CA LEU A 366 -11.01 11.64 24.16
C LEU A 366 -10.25 10.52 23.45
N ASN A 367 -10.18 9.38 24.12
CA ASN A 367 -9.67 8.13 23.55
C ASN A 367 -10.68 6.99 23.82
N ARG A 368 -10.41 5.81 23.28
CA ARG A 368 -11.33 4.67 23.39
C ARG A 368 -11.70 4.26 24.81
N ASP A 369 -10.83 4.55 25.78
CA ASP A 369 -11.02 4.17 27.19
C ASP A 369 -11.68 5.32 28.01
N SER A 370 -12.03 6.44 27.37
CA SER A 370 -12.70 7.57 28.00
C SER A 370 -14.12 7.20 28.44
N PRO A 371 -14.55 7.61 29.65
CA PRO A 371 -15.91 7.35 30.12
C PRO A 371 -17.01 7.88 29.18
N GLU A 372 -16.76 9.00 28.52
CA GLU A 372 -17.67 9.61 27.56
C GLU A 372 -17.87 8.73 26.33
N VAL A 373 -16.83 8.03 25.88
CA VAL A 373 -16.92 7.06 24.77
C VAL A 373 -17.70 5.83 25.20
N ALA A 374 -17.46 5.32 26.41
CA ALA A 374 -18.25 4.21 26.98
C ALA A 374 -19.73 4.57 27.13
N GLU A 375 -20.05 5.82 27.54
CA GLU A 375 -21.40 6.34 27.59
C GLU A 375 -22.03 6.42 26.21
N LEU A 376 -21.34 7.00 25.23
CA LEU A 376 -21.78 7.08 23.83
C LEU A 376 -22.15 5.72 23.27
N VAL A 377 -21.27 4.73 23.43
CA VAL A 377 -21.53 3.35 22.97
C VAL A 377 -22.76 2.76 23.63
N ARG A 378 -22.93 2.97 24.94
CA ARG A 378 -24.11 2.48 25.68
C ARG A 378 -25.41 3.15 25.20
N GLU A 379 -25.39 4.45 24.92
CA GLU A 379 -26.57 5.18 24.43
C GLU A 379 -26.92 4.83 22.98
N HIS A 380 -25.92 4.44 22.18
CA HIS A 380 -26.06 4.12 20.76
C HIS A 380 -25.66 2.68 20.45
N GLN A 381 -26.03 1.73 21.32
CA GLN A 381 -25.65 0.31 21.20
C GLN A 381 -26.04 -0.30 19.83
N ASP A 382 -27.22 0.03 19.32
CA ASP A 382 -27.69 -0.50 18.02
C ASP A 382 -26.81 0.01 16.87
N LEU A 383 -26.36 1.27 16.93
CA LEU A 383 -25.46 1.84 15.93
C LEU A 383 -24.06 1.22 16.02
N PHE A 384 -23.57 0.99 17.24
CA PHE A 384 -22.31 0.32 17.50
C PHE A 384 -22.29 -1.11 16.94
N ASP A 385 -23.36 -1.88 17.21
CA ASP A 385 -23.51 -3.23 16.69
C ASP A 385 -23.68 -3.25 15.17
N PHE A 386 -24.36 -2.24 14.61
CA PHE A 386 -24.48 -2.08 13.17
C PHE A 386 -23.12 -1.86 12.49
N GLN A 387 -22.24 -1.06 13.06
CA GLN A 387 -20.90 -0.85 12.48
C GLN A 387 -20.08 -2.16 12.48
N ARG A 388 -20.18 -2.97 13.53
CA ARG A 388 -19.54 -4.30 13.59
C ARG A 388 -20.15 -5.26 12.57
N TRP A 389 -21.48 -5.23 12.41
CA TRP A 389 -22.19 -6.05 11.43
C TRP A 389 -21.80 -5.67 10.00
N LEU A 390 -21.66 -4.38 9.68
CA LEU A 390 -21.21 -3.95 8.36
C LEU A 390 -19.84 -4.52 8.01
N GLN A 391 -18.91 -4.58 8.95
CA GLN A 391 -17.60 -5.19 8.72
C GLN A 391 -17.70 -6.69 8.45
N TRP A 392 -18.55 -7.40 9.18
CA TRP A 392 -18.80 -8.82 8.94
C TRP A 392 -19.39 -9.08 7.54
N ILE A 393 -20.39 -8.31 7.12
CA ILE A 393 -20.98 -8.44 5.78
C ILE A 393 -19.97 -8.11 4.68
N ALA A 394 -19.15 -7.08 4.86
CA ALA A 394 -18.09 -6.77 3.91
C ALA A 394 -17.08 -7.93 3.77
N ASP A 395 -16.66 -8.51 4.89
CA ASP A 395 -15.76 -9.67 4.93
C ASP A 395 -16.36 -10.87 4.18
N GLU A 396 -17.64 -11.21 4.43
CA GLU A 396 -18.34 -12.27 3.70
C GLU A 396 -18.39 -12.03 2.19
N GLN A 397 -18.66 -10.79 1.75
CA GLN A 397 -18.78 -10.49 0.31
C GLN A 397 -17.42 -10.51 -0.40
N VAL A 398 -16.36 -10.04 0.25
CA VAL A 398 -14.99 -10.15 -0.32
C VAL A 398 -14.57 -11.63 -0.39
N ALA A 399 -14.88 -12.43 0.63
CA ALA A 399 -14.65 -13.86 0.61
C ALA A 399 -15.39 -14.56 -0.55
N GLN A 400 -16.66 -14.19 -0.81
CA GLN A 400 -17.44 -14.71 -1.93
C GLN A 400 -16.84 -14.31 -3.29
N ALA A 401 -16.31 -13.07 -3.41
CA ALA A 401 -15.65 -12.60 -4.61
C ALA A 401 -14.37 -13.42 -4.89
N GLN A 402 -13.54 -13.66 -3.89
CA GLN A 402 -12.36 -14.50 -4.02
C GLN A 402 -12.72 -15.96 -4.35
N ALA A 403 -13.77 -16.50 -3.74
CA ALA A 403 -14.26 -17.86 -4.06
C ALA A 403 -14.69 -17.95 -5.53
N ALA A 404 -15.45 -16.97 -6.04
CA ALA A 404 -15.87 -16.91 -7.44
C ALA A 404 -14.67 -16.87 -8.42
N ALA A 405 -13.60 -16.13 -8.07
CA ALA A 405 -12.35 -16.12 -8.82
C ALA A 405 -11.71 -17.52 -8.89
N LYS A 406 -11.64 -18.21 -7.74
CA LYS A 406 -11.07 -19.57 -7.66
C LYS A 406 -11.92 -20.59 -8.41
N ASP A 407 -13.24 -20.52 -8.30
CA ASP A 407 -14.19 -21.39 -9.03
C ASP A 407 -14.10 -21.17 -10.55
N ALA A 408 -13.76 -19.95 -11.00
CA ALA A 408 -13.52 -19.64 -12.40
C ALA A 408 -12.15 -20.09 -12.90
N GLY A 409 -11.26 -20.57 -12.02
CA GLY A 409 -9.96 -21.14 -12.36
C GLY A 409 -8.77 -20.20 -12.22
N MET A 410 -8.94 -19.01 -11.65
CA MET A 410 -7.85 -18.07 -11.41
C MET A 410 -6.81 -18.64 -10.43
N ALA A 411 -5.53 -18.60 -10.81
CA ALA A 411 -4.44 -19.07 -9.96
C ALA A 411 -4.30 -18.26 -8.66
N LEU A 412 -4.42 -16.94 -8.74
CA LEU A 412 -4.34 -16.02 -7.60
C LEU A 412 -5.71 -15.47 -7.21
N GLY A 413 -6.56 -15.10 -8.16
CA GLY A 413 -7.83 -14.44 -7.93
C GLY A 413 -7.65 -12.97 -7.58
N LEU A 414 -8.25 -12.52 -6.48
CA LEU A 414 -8.17 -11.14 -6.04
C LEU A 414 -6.74 -10.75 -5.66
N MET A 415 -6.24 -9.66 -6.23
CA MET A 415 -5.04 -8.95 -5.81
C MET A 415 -5.47 -7.62 -5.19
N GLN A 416 -5.26 -7.47 -3.89
CA GLN A 416 -5.58 -6.22 -3.19
C GLN A 416 -4.42 -5.24 -3.28
N ASP A 417 -4.72 -3.96 -3.46
CA ASP A 417 -3.75 -2.89 -3.28
C ASP A 417 -3.76 -2.41 -1.82
N MET A 418 -2.58 -2.16 -1.27
CA MET A 418 -2.42 -1.71 0.11
C MET A 418 -1.85 -0.30 0.13
N ALA A 419 -2.65 0.68 0.58
CA ALA A 419 -2.27 2.08 0.69
C ALA A 419 -1.06 2.30 1.62
N VAL A 420 -0.29 3.37 1.37
CA VAL A 420 0.92 3.73 2.15
C VAL A 420 0.59 4.03 3.61
N GLY A 421 -0.48 4.77 3.87
CA GLY A 421 -0.84 5.26 5.19
C GLY A 421 -2.35 5.33 5.43
N VAL A 422 -2.73 6.14 6.42
CA VAL A 422 -4.12 6.38 6.81
C VAL A 422 -4.37 7.87 6.97
N HIS A 423 -5.63 8.27 7.00
CA HIS A 423 -6.03 9.63 7.30
C HIS A 423 -5.56 10.06 8.71
N ALA A 424 -5.12 11.31 8.85
CA ALA A 424 -4.59 11.81 10.12
C ALA A 424 -5.61 11.81 11.26
N TYR A 425 -6.90 11.88 10.93
CA TYR A 425 -8.02 11.80 11.86
C TYR A 425 -8.71 10.42 11.84
N GLY A 426 -8.09 9.42 11.23
CA GLY A 426 -8.61 8.06 11.14
C GLY A 426 -8.58 7.31 12.48
N VAL A 427 -9.35 6.23 12.53
CA VAL A 427 -9.48 5.40 13.72
C VAL A 427 -8.17 4.78 14.17
N ASP A 428 -7.27 4.43 13.25
CA ASP A 428 -5.98 3.83 13.60
C ASP A 428 -5.10 4.79 14.41
N VAL A 429 -5.22 6.11 14.13
CA VAL A 429 -4.56 7.20 14.86
C VAL A 429 -5.25 7.43 16.20
N TRP A 430 -6.59 7.58 16.20
CA TRP A 430 -7.37 7.84 17.41
C TRP A 430 -7.23 6.75 18.47
N TRP A 431 -7.25 5.50 18.02
CA TRP A 431 -7.13 4.38 18.96
C TRP A 431 -5.82 4.41 19.74
N ASN A 432 -4.71 4.61 19.05
CA ASN A 432 -3.39 4.69 19.69
C ASN A 432 -2.47 5.60 18.90
N PRO A 433 -2.45 6.89 19.25
CA PRO A 433 -1.62 7.87 18.56
C PRO A 433 -0.12 7.62 18.68
N GLU A 434 0.36 6.85 19.69
CA GLU A 434 1.78 6.48 19.79
C GLU A 434 2.26 5.62 18.60
N ARG A 435 1.34 4.99 17.86
CA ARG A 435 1.64 4.23 16.64
C ARG A 435 2.23 5.11 15.54
N PHE A 436 1.92 6.39 15.58
CA PHE A 436 2.22 7.34 14.52
C PHE A 436 2.98 8.56 15.04
N ALA A 437 3.68 9.26 14.14
CA ALA A 437 4.21 10.60 14.43
C ALA A 437 3.17 11.65 14.03
N VAL A 438 2.15 11.83 14.88
CA VAL A 438 0.97 12.66 14.57
C VAL A 438 1.25 14.16 14.73
N GLY A 439 0.70 14.96 13.82
CA GLY A 439 0.53 16.44 13.97
C GLY A 439 1.75 17.28 13.64
N SER A 440 2.95 16.72 13.59
CA SER A 440 4.19 17.43 13.33
C SER A 440 4.83 17.13 11.99
N VAL A 441 4.54 15.96 11.42
CA VAL A 441 5.09 15.50 10.14
C VAL A 441 4.02 14.75 9.34
N THR A 442 4.20 14.73 8.02
CA THR A 442 3.43 13.93 7.06
C THR A 442 4.36 13.08 6.20
N VAL A 443 3.81 12.08 5.51
CA VAL A 443 4.54 11.27 4.52
C VAL A 443 4.37 11.86 3.13
N GLY A 444 5.41 11.74 2.32
CA GLY A 444 5.39 12.10 0.91
C GLY A 444 6.60 11.59 0.16
N CYS A 445 6.95 12.24 -0.91
CA CYS A 445 8.20 12.01 -1.64
C CYS A 445 8.88 13.32 -2.04
N PRO A 446 10.24 13.33 -2.13
CA PRO A 446 10.96 14.48 -2.65
C PRO A 446 10.66 14.66 -4.15
N PRO A 447 11.02 15.82 -4.74
CA PRO A 447 10.90 16.04 -6.17
C PRO A 447 11.54 14.94 -7.01
N ASP A 448 10.82 14.54 -8.05
CA ASP A 448 11.25 13.54 -9.02
C ASP A 448 10.91 13.96 -10.47
N PHE A 449 11.22 13.12 -11.47
CA PHE A 449 10.93 13.42 -12.88
C PHE A 449 9.43 13.54 -13.16
N TYR A 450 8.61 12.81 -12.44
CA TYR A 450 7.16 12.75 -12.64
C TYR A 450 6.45 13.86 -11.88
N ASN A 451 7.02 14.27 -10.73
CA ASN A 451 6.53 15.39 -9.94
C ASN A 451 7.69 16.27 -9.46
N GLN A 452 7.99 17.31 -10.24
CA GLN A 452 9.11 18.25 -10.00
C GLN A 452 8.96 19.07 -8.71
N GLN A 453 7.77 19.07 -8.09
CA GLN A 453 7.53 19.77 -6.82
C GLN A 453 7.63 18.83 -5.61
N GLY A 454 7.67 17.51 -5.84
CA GLY A 454 7.48 16.50 -4.83
C GLY A 454 6.02 16.37 -4.43
N GLN A 455 5.71 15.46 -3.53
CA GLN A 455 4.35 15.21 -3.07
C GLN A 455 4.31 15.16 -1.55
N ASP A 456 3.26 15.73 -0.98
CA ASP A 456 2.87 15.56 0.43
C ASP A 456 1.51 14.85 0.45
N TRP A 457 1.47 13.63 0.97
CA TRP A 457 0.25 12.80 0.99
C TRP A 457 -0.63 13.05 2.21
N GLY A 458 -0.21 13.95 3.13
CA GLY A 458 -0.98 14.33 4.31
C GLY A 458 -1.15 13.24 5.37
N GLN A 459 -0.51 12.08 5.20
CA GLN A 459 -0.66 10.91 6.06
C GLN A 459 0.38 10.92 7.18
N PRO A 460 0.02 10.59 8.44
CA PRO A 460 0.99 10.43 9.50
C PRO A 460 1.79 9.13 9.31
N PRO A 461 3.12 9.15 9.40
CA PRO A 461 3.93 7.94 9.31
C PRO A 461 3.83 7.10 10.58
N PHE A 462 3.98 5.77 10.45
CA PHE A 462 4.22 4.91 11.61
C PHE A 462 5.47 5.33 12.37
N ASN A 463 5.40 5.32 13.69
CA ASN A 463 6.56 5.52 14.55
C ASN A 463 7.43 4.23 14.58
N PRO A 464 8.65 4.23 14.00
CA PRO A 464 9.47 3.03 13.93
C PRO A 464 9.85 2.46 15.30
N ARG A 465 9.99 3.31 16.32
CA ARG A 465 10.29 2.88 17.69
C ARG A 465 9.11 2.18 18.35
N TYR A 466 7.89 2.66 18.06
CA TYR A 466 6.68 1.99 18.53
C TYR A 466 6.53 0.60 17.89
N LEU A 467 6.73 0.50 16.58
CA LEU A 467 6.67 -0.79 15.88
C LEU A 467 7.64 -1.80 16.50
N GLU A 468 8.90 -1.40 16.69
CA GLU A 468 9.93 -2.28 17.26
C GLU A 468 9.61 -2.68 18.70
N ARG A 469 9.21 -1.73 19.55
CA ARG A 469 8.85 -1.98 20.95
C ARG A 469 7.68 -2.96 21.11
N THR A 470 6.75 -2.97 20.16
CA THR A 470 5.53 -3.80 20.20
C THR A 470 5.58 -5.05 19.33
N GLY A 471 6.77 -5.45 18.86
CA GLY A 471 6.93 -6.63 18.00
C GLY A 471 6.16 -6.51 16.69
N TYR A 472 6.00 -5.29 16.16
CA TYR A 472 5.28 -4.99 14.91
C TYR A 472 3.80 -5.39 14.93
N ARG A 473 3.18 -5.49 16.09
CA ARG A 473 1.83 -6.03 16.26
C ARG A 473 0.81 -5.40 15.31
N VAL A 474 0.71 -4.05 15.27
CA VAL A 474 -0.24 -3.36 14.40
C VAL A 474 0.00 -3.66 12.91
N TYR A 475 1.27 -3.76 12.51
CA TYR A 475 1.63 -4.11 11.13
C TYR A 475 1.31 -5.57 10.80
N ARG A 476 1.52 -6.49 11.75
CA ARG A 476 1.16 -7.91 11.62
C ARG A 476 -0.35 -8.06 11.40
N GLU A 477 -1.17 -7.42 12.23
CA GLU A 477 -2.64 -7.43 12.14
C GLU A 477 -3.13 -6.85 10.81
N MET A 478 -2.53 -5.74 10.35
CA MET A 478 -2.86 -5.12 9.08
C MET A 478 -2.55 -6.05 7.90
N VAL A 479 -1.35 -6.62 7.83
CA VAL A 479 -0.96 -7.53 6.75
C VAL A 479 -1.80 -8.80 6.76
N HIS A 480 -2.09 -9.36 7.94
CA HIS A 480 -2.97 -10.51 8.09
C HIS A 480 -4.35 -10.25 7.47
N ASN A 481 -4.98 -9.11 7.82
CA ASN A 481 -6.31 -8.78 7.34
C ASN A 481 -6.35 -8.55 5.82
N VAL A 482 -5.33 -7.89 5.25
CA VAL A 482 -5.27 -7.69 3.79
C VAL A 482 -5.15 -9.01 3.03
N PHE A 483 -4.47 -10.01 3.61
CA PHE A 483 -4.36 -11.34 3.01
C PHE A 483 -5.57 -12.24 3.24
N ALA A 484 -6.52 -11.89 4.12
CA ALA A 484 -7.61 -12.77 4.52
C ALA A 484 -8.39 -13.36 3.34
N HIS A 485 -8.62 -12.56 2.28
CA HIS A 485 -9.38 -12.95 1.10
C HIS A 485 -8.66 -12.60 -0.21
N ALA A 486 -7.32 -12.57 -0.22
CA ALA A 486 -6.55 -12.23 -1.40
C ALA A 486 -5.50 -13.31 -1.73
N GLY A 487 -5.32 -13.61 -3.02
CA GLY A 487 -4.22 -14.47 -3.48
C GLY A 487 -2.92 -13.71 -3.70
N ALA A 488 -2.98 -12.38 -3.75
CA ALA A 488 -1.81 -11.52 -3.82
C ALA A 488 -2.12 -10.13 -3.21
N VAL A 489 -1.08 -9.44 -2.78
CA VAL A 489 -1.16 -8.07 -2.28
C VAL A 489 -0.11 -7.21 -2.99
N ARG A 490 -0.52 -6.10 -3.60
CA ARG A 490 0.36 -5.04 -4.05
C ARG A 490 0.57 -4.05 -2.88
N ILE A 491 1.79 -3.71 -2.60
CA ILE A 491 2.14 -2.71 -1.58
C ILE A 491 2.49 -1.43 -2.32
N ASP A 492 1.67 -0.42 -2.12
CA ASP A 492 1.92 0.92 -2.64
C ASP A 492 3.16 1.51 -1.97
N HIS A 493 4.05 2.12 -2.77
CA HIS A 493 5.32 2.69 -2.32
C HIS A 493 6.11 1.74 -1.39
N VAL A 494 6.50 0.57 -1.90
CA VAL A 494 7.18 -0.48 -1.09
C VAL A 494 8.47 0.00 -0.42
N LEU A 495 9.06 1.09 -0.92
CA LEU A 495 10.19 1.77 -0.28
C LEU A 495 9.89 2.15 1.18
N GLY A 496 8.60 2.33 1.51
CA GLY A 496 8.10 2.57 2.87
C GLY A 496 8.45 1.48 3.89
N LEU A 497 8.77 0.26 3.44
CA LEU A 497 9.29 -0.80 4.34
C LEU A 497 10.73 -0.52 4.79
N PHE A 498 11.47 0.29 4.04
CA PHE A 498 12.88 0.62 4.26
C PHE A 498 13.05 2.02 4.82
N ARG A 499 12.39 3.00 4.23
CA ARG A 499 12.42 4.41 4.61
C ARG A 499 11.23 5.15 4.04
N LEU A 500 10.75 6.17 4.77
CA LEU A 500 9.74 7.11 4.29
C LEU A 500 10.29 8.54 4.34
N TRP A 501 9.84 9.36 3.40
CA TRP A 501 10.12 10.79 3.37
C TRP A 501 9.16 11.50 4.32
N TRP A 502 9.68 12.02 5.44
CA TRP A 502 8.92 12.74 6.44
C TRP A 502 9.04 14.24 6.20
N ILE A 503 7.91 14.91 6.06
CA ILE A 503 7.81 16.33 5.77
C ILE A 503 7.32 17.05 7.02
N PRO A 504 8.15 17.88 7.67
CA PRO A 504 7.69 18.72 8.79
C PRO A 504 6.60 19.69 8.34
N LYS A 505 5.61 19.91 9.20
CA LYS A 505 4.47 20.80 8.92
C LYS A 505 4.96 22.20 8.53
N GLY A 506 4.54 22.66 7.36
CA GLY A 506 4.87 23.99 6.82
C GLY A 506 6.12 24.05 5.94
N GLU A 507 6.89 22.94 5.79
CA GLU A 507 8.10 22.93 4.96
C GLU A 507 7.83 22.62 3.48
N GLY A 508 6.66 22.07 3.15
CA GLY A 508 6.35 21.55 1.81
C GLY A 508 7.19 20.33 1.42
N ALA A 509 6.80 19.66 0.33
CA ALA A 509 7.36 18.37 -0.07
C ALA A 509 8.90 18.35 -0.22
N LYS A 510 9.51 19.45 -0.61
CA LYS A 510 10.98 19.59 -0.77
C LYS A 510 11.73 19.61 0.57
N GLY A 511 11.06 19.94 1.66
CA GLY A 511 11.65 20.19 2.97
C GLY A 511 11.58 19.01 3.94
N GLY A 512 11.76 17.79 3.47
CA GLY A 512 11.71 16.59 4.29
C GLY A 512 13.05 15.93 4.58
N ALA A 513 12.97 14.79 5.26
CA ALA A 513 14.09 13.87 5.48
C ALA A 513 13.61 12.42 5.46
N TYR A 514 14.45 11.50 4.99
CA TYR A 514 14.14 10.07 5.09
C TYR A 514 14.33 9.58 6.53
N VAL A 515 13.30 8.89 7.03
CA VAL A 515 13.36 8.13 8.28
C VAL A 515 13.34 6.65 7.96
N THR A 516 14.30 5.91 8.51
CA THR A 516 14.49 4.48 8.24
C THR A 516 13.60 3.61 9.13
N TYR A 517 13.16 2.49 8.57
CA TYR A 517 12.45 1.41 9.25
C TYR A 517 13.30 0.14 9.28
N ASN A 518 13.04 -0.74 10.23
CA ASN A 518 13.66 -2.06 10.23
C ASN A 518 12.99 -2.93 9.17
N TYR A 519 13.48 -2.82 7.93
CA TYR A 519 12.94 -3.55 6.78
C TYR A 519 12.98 -5.06 6.98
N ARG A 520 13.94 -5.59 7.75
CA ARG A 520 14.02 -7.02 8.04
C ARG A 520 12.80 -7.50 8.83
N ALA A 521 12.35 -6.71 9.82
CA ALA A 521 11.13 -7.01 10.57
C ALA A 521 9.88 -6.87 9.72
N MET A 522 9.79 -5.81 8.90
CA MET A 522 8.67 -5.60 7.98
C MET A 522 8.56 -6.76 6.97
N LEU A 523 9.68 -7.16 6.34
CA LEU A 523 9.72 -8.29 5.41
C LEU A 523 9.46 -9.64 6.11
N ALA A 524 9.89 -9.81 7.36
CA ALA A 524 9.58 -11.02 8.11
C ALA A 524 8.07 -11.17 8.34
N VAL A 525 7.38 -10.10 8.72
CA VAL A 525 5.92 -10.10 8.85
C VAL A 525 5.25 -10.45 7.51
N LEU A 526 5.64 -9.80 6.42
CA LEU A 526 5.10 -10.10 5.08
C LEU A 526 5.33 -11.57 4.71
N SER A 527 6.52 -12.10 4.98
CA SER A 527 6.86 -13.49 4.66
C SER A 527 6.04 -14.49 5.49
N ILE A 528 5.78 -14.20 6.78
CA ILE A 528 4.94 -15.03 7.64
C ILE A 528 3.50 -15.03 7.13
N GLU A 529 2.90 -13.85 6.95
CA GLU A 529 1.47 -13.76 6.61
C GLU A 529 1.18 -14.20 5.16
N ALA A 530 2.03 -13.83 4.19
CA ALA A 530 1.90 -14.31 2.82
C ALA A 530 2.02 -15.84 2.74
N SER A 531 2.95 -16.44 3.50
CA SER A 531 3.12 -17.91 3.54
C SER A 531 1.91 -18.60 4.18
N ARG A 532 1.29 -18.01 5.20
CA ARG A 532 0.06 -18.51 5.84
C ARG A 532 -1.12 -18.48 4.89
N ALA A 533 -1.23 -17.39 4.14
CA ALA A 533 -2.30 -17.22 3.14
C ALA A 533 -2.05 -18.01 1.84
N GLY A 534 -0.84 -18.53 1.62
CA GLY A 534 -0.43 -19.09 0.33
C GLY A 534 -0.41 -18.05 -0.80
N GLY A 535 -0.23 -16.77 -0.44
CA GLY A 535 -0.31 -15.63 -1.33
C GLY A 535 1.05 -15.07 -1.76
N MET A 536 1.02 -14.07 -2.66
CA MET A 536 2.18 -13.37 -3.19
C MET A 536 2.20 -11.91 -2.73
N VAL A 537 3.39 -11.31 -2.74
CA VAL A 537 3.58 -9.87 -2.51
C VAL A 537 4.22 -9.23 -3.73
N ILE A 538 3.62 -8.14 -4.18
CA ILE A 538 4.15 -7.26 -5.21
C ILE A 538 4.44 -5.91 -4.54
N GLY A 539 5.66 -5.41 -4.66
CA GLY A 539 6.03 -4.08 -4.19
C GLY A 539 6.08 -3.10 -5.36
N GLU A 540 5.34 -2.01 -5.25
CA GLU A 540 5.53 -0.90 -6.17
C GLU A 540 6.86 -0.21 -5.81
N ASP A 541 7.85 -0.40 -6.69
CA ASP A 541 9.23 0.10 -6.53
C ASP A 541 9.62 1.05 -7.68
N LEU A 542 8.68 1.91 -8.07
CA LEU A 542 8.90 2.97 -9.05
C LEU A 542 9.60 4.20 -8.44
N GLY A 543 10.14 5.08 -9.27
CA GLY A 543 10.83 6.30 -8.84
C GLY A 543 12.28 6.09 -8.39
N THR A 544 12.76 6.91 -7.43
CA THR A 544 14.16 6.90 -6.97
C THR A 544 14.40 5.81 -5.92
N VAL A 545 14.51 4.57 -6.37
CA VAL A 545 14.73 3.42 -5.52
C VAL A 545 16.22 3.03 -5.49
N PRO A 546 16.86 2.96 -4.31
CA PRO A 546 18.23 2.48 -4.20
C PRO A 546 18.35 1.03 -4.69
N ALA A 547 19.41 0.73 -5.44
CA ALA A 547 19.60 -0.58 -6.07
C ALA A 547 19.56 -1.76 -5.08
N TYR A 548 20.01 -1.57 -3.82
CA TYR A 548 19.97 -2.62 -2.80
C TYR A 548 18.53 -2.99 -2.42
N VAL A 549 17.56 -2.07 -2.53
CA VAL A 549 16.15 -2.33 -2.17
C VAL A 549 15.57 -3.40 -3.09
N SER A 550 15.66 -3.20 -4.41
CA SER A 550 15.16 -4.18 -5.39
C SER A 550 15.83 -5.54 -5.24
N GLN A 551 17.14 -5.56 -4.89
CA GLN A 551 17.86 -6.80 -4.60
C GLN A 551 17.29 -7.50 -3.37
N VAL A 552 17.14 -6.79 -2.24
CA VAL A 552 16.59 -7.34 -0.98
C VAL A 552 15.16 -7.84 -1.18
N LEU A 553 14.30 -7.09 -1.88
CA LEU A 553 12.94 -7.52 -2.22
C LEU A 553 12.96 -8.83 -2.99
N ALA A 554 13.78 -8.94 -4.03
CA ALA A 554 13.90 -10.14 -4.84
C ALA A 554 14.45 -11.33 -4.03
N GLU A 555 15.42 -11.14 -3.13
CA GLU A 555 15.95 -12.16 -2.23
C GLU A 555 14.86 -12.72 -1.31
N HIS A 556 13.96 -11.88 -0.82
CA HIS A 556 12.84 -12.27 0.05
C HIS A 556 11.58 -12.71 -0.69
N GLY A 557 11.58 -12.73 -2.03
CA GLY A 557 10.45 -13.20 -2.84
C GLY A 557 9.33 -12.19 -3.04
N VAL A 558 9.59 -10.92 -2.78
CA VAL A 558 8.71 -9.82 -3.14
C VAL A 558 8.98 -9.42 -4.59
N LEU A 559 7.93 -9.41 -5.41
CA LEU A 559 8.03 -8.98 -6.80
C LEU A 559 8.13 -7.44 -6.84
N GLY A 560 8.93 -6.92 -7.78
CA GLY A 560 8.90 -5.49 -8.10
C GLY A 560 7.87 -5.18 -9.18
N THR A 561 7.80 -3.91 -9.60
CA THR A 561 6.93 -3.42 -10.66
C THR A 561 7.74 -2.96 -11.86
N VAL A 562 7.30 -3.30 -13.07
CA VAL A 562 7.83 -2.76 -14.34
C VAL A 562 6.68 -2.18 -15.13
N VAL A 563 6.80 -0.91 -15.52
CA VAL A 563 5.82 -0.22 -16.36
C VAL A 563 6.50 0.18 -17.67
N GLU A 564 5.93 -0.22 -18.81
CA GLU A 564 6.55 0.00 -20.13
C GLU A 564 6.90 1.46 -20.39
N TRP A 565 6.00 2.39 -20.05
CA TRP A 565 6.23 3.82 -20.22
C TRP A 565 7.43 4.36 -19.44
N PHE A 566 7.93 3.64 -18.43
CA PHE A 566 9.10 4.00 -17.63
C PHE A 566 10.34 3.16 -17.94
N ALA A 567 10.17 2.06 -18.68
CA ALA A 567 11.25 1.12 -18.95
C ALA A 567 12.18 1.64 -20.07
N ARG A 568 13.14 2.48 -19.72
CA ARG A 568 14.14 3.04 -20.65
C ARG A 568 15.47 2.30 -20.59
N VAL A 569 16.20 2.27 -21.70
CA VAL A 569 17.56 1.75 -21.74
C VAL A 569 18.42 2.56 -20.76
N ASN A 570 19.16 1.87 -19.89
CA ASN A 570 19.98 2.46 -18.83
C ASN A 570 19.20 3.33 -17.81
N ASN A 571 17.90 3.11 -17.67
CA ASN A 571 17.01 3.93 -16.82
C ASN A 571 17.13 5.44 -17.13
N SER A 572 17.30 5.80 -18.40
CA SER A 572 17.42 7.19 -18.81
C SER A 572 16.10 7.94 -18.56
N PRO A 573 16.16 9.12 -17.96
CA PRO A 573 14.99 9.96 -17.76
C PRO A 573 14.66 10.85 -18.97
N THR A 574 15.46 10.78 -20.04
CA THR A 574 15.34 11.69 -21.18
C THR A 574 14.21 11.26 -22.10
N ALA A 575 13.26 12.15 -22.34
CA ALA A 575 12.21 11.93 -23.34
C ALA A 575 12.80 11.62 -24.72
N GLY A 576 12.25 10.60 -25.39
CA GLY A 576 12.73 10.16 -26.71
C GLY A 576 13.95 9.22 -26.69
N ASP A 577 14.54 8.95 -25.52
CA ASP A 577 15.53 7.88 -25.41
C ASP A 577 14.85 6.50 -25.61
N PRO A 578 15.58 5.52 -26.14
CA PRO A 578 15.02 4.21 -26.46
C PRO A 578 14.42 3.51 -25.24
N TYR A 579 13.26 2.91 -25.42
CA TYR A 579 12.68 1.98 -24.45
C TYR A 579 13.47 0.67 -24.39
N ALA A 580 13.50 0.05 -23.23
CA ALA A 580 14.15 -1.24 -23.03
C ALA A 580 13.31 -2.36 -23.67
N ASP A 581 14.00 -3.32 -24.30
CA ASP A 581 13.35 -4.51 -24.81
C ASP A 581 12.72 -5.31 -23.63
N PRO A 582 11.44 -5.70 -23.69
CA PRO A 582 10.79 -6.43 -22.60
C PRO A 582 11.49 -7.72 -22.19
N SER A 583 12.23 -8.39 -23.10
CA SER A 583 13.05 -9.56 -22.76
C SER A 583 14.12 -9.28 -21.70
N THR A 584 14.44 -8.01 -21.46
CA THR A 584 15.41 -7.55 -20.43
C THR A 584 14.76 -7.23 -19.10
N TYR A 585 13.42 -7.30 -18.99
CA TYR A 585 12.70 -6.98 -17.76
C TYR A 585 13.03 -7.98 -16.64
N ARG A 586 12.80 -7.56 -15.42
CA ARG A 586 13.06 -8.39 -14.23
C ARG A 586 12.12 -9.60 -14.21
N LYS A 587 12.64 -10.79 -13.92
CA LYS A 587 11.82 -12.01 -13.76
C LYS A 587 10.86 -11.88 -12.56
N TYR A 588 11.38 -11.42 -11.41
CA TYR A 588 10.57 -11.22 -10.21
C TYR A 588 9.90 -9.85 -10.25
N ALA A 589 8.89 -9.70 -11.12
CA ALA A 589 8.13 -8.48 -11.30
C ALA A 589 6.69 -8.78 -11.74
N LEU A 590 5.82 -7.80 -11.48
CA LEU A 590 4.57 -7.54 -12.19
C LEU A 590 4.90 -6.53 -13.29
N ALA A 591 4.75 -6.91 -14.55
CA ALA A 591 4.99 -6.02 -15.67
C ALA A 591 3.66 -5.61 -16.33
N SER A 592 3.52 -4.33 -16.67
CA SER A 592 2.33 -3.75 -17.26
C SER A 592 2.67 -2.64 -18.27
N VAL A 593 1.75 -2.33 -19.14
CA VAL A 593 1.86 -1.17 -20.05
C VAL A 593 1.64 0.11 -19.25
N THR A 594 0.57 0.18 -18.46
CA THR A 594 0.18 1.36 -17.67
C THR A 594 -0.20 0.99 -16.23
N THR A 595 -0.47 2.01 -15.42
CA THR A 595 -1.01 1.92 -14.05
C THR A 595 -2.18 2.88 -13.88
N HIS A 596 -2.87 2.82 -12.74
CA HIS A 596 -3.97 3.75 -12.40
C HIS A 596 -3.52 5.21 -12.17
N ASP A 597 -2.21 5.45 -11.94
CA ASP A 597 -1.62 6.79 -11.80
C ASP A 597 -1.20 7.41 -13.13
N LEU A 598 -1.29 6.64 -14.21
CA LEU A 598 -1.05 7.10 -15.56
C LEU A 598 -2.39 7.19 -16.31
N PRO A 599 -2.47 8.02 -17.35
CA PRO A 599 -3.58 7.94 -18.28
C PRO A 599 -3.72 6.52 -18.86
N PRO A 600 -4.93 6.08 -19.23
CA PRO A 600 -5.10 4.93 -20.08
C PRO A 600 -4.22 5.05 -21.33
N THR A 601 -3.76 3.92 -21.87
CA THR A 601 -2.81 3.92 -22.99
C THR A 601 -3.36 4.68 -24.20
N ALA A 602 -4.66 4.55 -24.50
CA ALA A 602 -5.33 5.30 -25.56
C ALA A 602 -5.19 6.83 -25.37
N GLY A 603 -5.54 7.33 -24.17
CA GLY A 603 -5.42 8.76 -23.84
C GLY A 603 -3.97 9.25 -23.83
N TYR A 604 -3.01 8.40 -23.42
CA TYR A 604 -1.59 8.75 -23.48
C TYR A 604 -1.09 8.91 -24.92
N LEU A 605 -1.48 8.01 -25.82
CA LEU A 605 -1.15 8.06 -27.24
C LEU A 605 -1.72 9.32 -27.93
N GLU A 606 -2.83 9.85 -27.47
CA GLU A 606 -3.51 11.05 -27.99
C GLU A 606 -3.18 12.33 -27.20
N PHE A 607 -2.25 12.26 -26.26
CA PHE A 607 -1.78 13.41 -25.45
C PHE A 607 -2.84 14.02 -24.53
N GLU A 608 -3.82 13.25 -24.07
CA GLU A 608 -4.82 13.72 -23.09
C GLU A 608 -4.17 14.25 -21.81
N HIS A 609 -3.08 13.61 -21.36
CA HIS A 609 -2.30 14.06 -20.19
C HIS A 609 -1.65 15.43 -20.38
N VAL A 610 -1.33 15.84 -21.61
CA VAL A 610 -0.77 17.16 -21.89
C VAL A 610 -1.86 18.22 -21.77
N LYS A 611 -3.01 17.98 -22.40
CA LYS A 611 -4.18 18.85 -22.37
C LYS A 611 -4.67 19.05 -20.93
N LEU A 612 -4.85 17.94 -20.20
CA LEU A 612 -5.34 17.96 -18.82
C LEU A 612 -4.39 18.73 -17.89
N ARG A 613 -3.08 18.53 -18.01
CA ARG A 613 -2.10 19.26 -17.17
C ARG A 613 -2.02 20.74 -17.51
N GLU A 614 -2.22 21.12 -18.77
CA GLU A 614 -2.33 22.52 -19.17
C GLU A 614 -3.58 23.17 -18.57
N GLU A 615 -4.75 22.53 -18.71
CA GLU A 615 -6.03 23.01 -18.17
C GLU A 615 -6.00 23.17 -16.65
N LEU A 616 -5.35 22.26 -15.95
CA LEU A 616 -5.22 22.27 -14.49
C LEU A 616 -4.03 23.09 -13.98
N HIS A 617 -3.29 23.75 -14.87
CA HIS A 617 -2.12 24.60 -14.55
C HIS A 617 -1.04 23.85 -13.75
N LEU A 618 -0.78 22.58 -14.07
CA LEU A 618 0.17 21.70 -13.39
C LEU A 618 1.57 21.71 -14.04
N LEU A 619 1.71 22.34 -15.22
CA LEU A 619 2.98 22.39 -15.92
C LEU A 619 3.93 23.42 -15.29
N SER A 620 5.18 23.03 -15.09
CA SER A 620 6.26 23.92 -14.65
C SER A 620 7.08 24.52 -15.81
N GLU A 621 6.77 24.12 -17.04
CA GLU A 621 7.40 24.51 -18.29
C GLU A 621 6.32 24.89 -19.32
N PRO A 622 6.69 25.57 -20.44
CA PRO A 622 5.74 25.86 -21.51
C PRO A 622 5.12 24.61 -22.08
N VAL A 623 3.80 24.66 -22.39
CA VAL A 623 3.06 23.49 -22.91
C VAL A 623 3.67 22.93 -24.20
N GLU A 624 4.25 23.79 -25.04
CA GLU A 624 4.91 23.36 -26.28
C GLU A 624 6.15 22.49 -26.04
N GLU A 625 6.92 22.76 -24.98
CA GLU A 625 8.08 21.94 -24.60
C GLU A 625 7.61 20.61 -24.02
N PHE A 626 6.59 20.61 -23.18
CA PHE A 626 6.00 19.40 -22.62
C PHE A 626 5.38 18.52 -23.72
N GLN A 627 4.62 19.12 -24.65
CA GLN A 627 4.05 18.42 -25.81
C GLN A 627 5.14 17.80 -26.69
N LYS A 628 6.26 18.52 -26.91
CA LYS A 628 7.38 18.00 -27.68
C LYS A 628 8.04 16.79 -26.99
N ALA A 629 8.18 16.83 -25.65
CA ALA A 629 8.69 15.71 -24.88
C ALA A 629 7.75 14.50 -24.99
N ALA A 630 6.44 14.69 -24.78
CA ALA A 630 5.44 13.64 -24.91
C ALA A 630 5.41 13.04 -26.33
N SER A 631 5.55 13.87 -27.37
CA SER A 631 5.64 13.38 -28.75
C SER A 631 6.88 12.52 -28.98
N ALA A 632 8.03 12.93 -28.44
CA ALA A 632 9.28 12.16 -28.56
C ALA A 632 9.17 10.79 -27.81
N GLU A 633 8.48 10.75 -26.69
CA GLU A 633 8.22 9.51 -25.96
C GLU A 633 7.33 8.56 -26.76
N ARG A 634 6.20 9.04 -27.25
CA ARG A 634 5.32 8.25 -28.12
C ARG A 634 6.03 7.72 -29.35
N ASP A 635 6.77 8.58 -30.05
CA ASP A 635 7.50 8.21 -31.27
C ASP A 635 8.57 7.14 -30.99
N ALA A 636 9.26 7.22 -29.83
CA ALA A 636 10.21 6.19 -29.40
C ALA A 636 9.52 4.84 -29.14
N MET A 637 8.32 4.83 -28.54
CA MET A 637 7.53 3.61 -28.33
C MET A 637 7.06 3.02 -29.66
N LEU A 638 6.46 3.83 -30.53
CA LEU A 638 6.03 3.38 -31.86
C LEU A 638 7.19 2.81 -32.67
N LYS A 639 8.35 3.46 -32.59
CA LYS A 639 9.56 2.95 -33.24
C LYS A 639 9.96 1.56 -32.69
N LEU A 640 9.93 1.37 -31.37
CA LEU A 640 10.23 0.06 -30.77
C LEU A 640 9.27 -1.01 -31.26
N LEU A 641 7.97 -0.71 -31.33
CA LEU A 641 6.94 -1.65 -31.80
C LEU A 641 7.15 -2.04 -33.27
N VAL A 642 7.48 -1.07 -34.14
CA VAL A 642 7.74 -1.33 -35.56
C VAL A 642 9.04 -2.10 -35.75
N ASP A 643 10.12 -1.68 -35.10
CA ASP A 643 11.44 -2.34 -35.21
C ASP A 643 11.40 -3.80 -34.71
N GLY A 644 10.58 -4.05 -33.69
CA GLY A 644 10.35 -5.39 -33.14
C GLY A 644 9.36 -6.26 -33.91
N GLY A 645 8.67 -5.70 -34.90
CA GLY A 645 7.69 -6.41 -35.72
C GLY A 645 6.35 -6.68 -35.03
N TRP A 646 6.02 -5.93 -33.96
CA TRP A 646 4.74 -6.03 -33.27
C TRP A 646 3.67 -5.12 -33.86
N LEU A 647 4.08 -4.09 -34.64
CA LEU A 647 3.20 -3.12 -35.28
C LEU A 647 3.66 -2.85 -36.71
N ASP A 648 2.72 -2.70 -37.63
CA ASP A 648 3.02 -2.31 -38.99
C ASP A 648 3.42 -0.81 -39.06
N ALA A 649 4.38 -0.46 -39.93
CA ALA A 649 4.89 0.88 -40.04
C ALA A 649 3.81 1.90 -40.49
N ASP A 650 2.81 1.46 -41.27
CA ASP A 650 1.71 2.32 -41.71
C ASP A 650 0.78 2.66 -40.53
N ALA A 651 0.53 1.73 -39.60
CA ALA A 651 -0.27 1.95 -38.40
C ALA A 651 0.38 2.97 -37.45
N ALA A 652 1.71 2.97 -37.35
CA ALA A 652 2.47 3.94 -36.54
C ALA A 652 2.37 5.39 -37.06
N GLN A 653 1.94 5.61 -38.32
CA GLN A 653 1.81 6.95 -38.92
C GLN A 653 0.44 7.60 -38.69
N ASP A 654 -0.59 6.82 -38.32
CA ASP A 654 -1.94 7.31 -38.08
C ASP A 654 -2.47 6.72 -36.76
N VAL A 655 -1.92 7.24 -35.66
CA VAL A 655 -2.23 6.76 -34.29
C VAL A 655 -3.75 6.75 -34.00
N PRO A 656 -4.52 7.83 -34.30
CA PRO A 656 -5.97 7.80 -34.01
C PRO A 656 -6.73 6.73 -34.77
N ALA A 657 -6.34 6.40 -36.00
CA ALA A 657 -7.01 5.36 -36.79
C ALA A 657 -6.64 3.93 -36.35
N HIS A 658 -5.50 3.77 -35.70
CA HIS A 658 -4.93 2.46 -35.30
C HIS A 658 -4.72 2.34 -33.78
N GLU A 659 -5.40 3.14 -32.98
CA GLU A 659 -5.21 3.22 -31.51
C GLU A 659 -5.31 1.84 -30.86
N GLN A 660 -6.39 1.07 -31.13
CA GLN A 660 -6.56 -0.27 -30.58
C GLN A 660 -5.43 -1.23 -31.01
N GLU A 661 -5.02 -1.17 -32.28
CA GLU A 661 -3.94 -2.01 -32.82
C GLU A 661 -2.60 -1.72 -32.10
N ILE A 662 -2.35 -0.43 -31.80
CA ILE A 662 -1.14 0.01 -31.08
C ILE A 662 -1.19 -0.48 -29.63
N VAL A 663 -2.32 -0.30 -28.93
CA VAL A 663 -2.51 -0.81 -27.55
C VAL A 663 -2.28 -2.32 -27.50
N GLU A 664 -2.86 -3.08 -28.42
CA GLU A 664 -2.67 -4.53 -28.51
C GLU A 664 -1.22 -4.90 -28.87
N ALA A 665 -0.54 -4.10 -29.71
CA ALA A 665 0.88 -4.30 -30.05
C ALA A 665 1.79 -4.12 -28.82
N MET A 666 1.53 -3.13 -27.98
CA MET A 666 2.27 -2.95 -26.72
C MET A 666 2.07 -4.17 -25.80
N HIS A 667 0.86 -4.65 -25.61
CA HIS A 667 0.59 -5.85 -24.82
C HIS A 667 1.19 -7.13 -25.43
N ARG A 668 1.18 -7.25 -26.76
CA ARG A 668 1.84 -8.35 -27.47
C ARG A 668 3.35 -8.32 -27.29
N MET A 669 3.94 -7.12 -27.29
CA MET A 669 5.34 -6.90 -26.94
C MET A 669 5.63 -7.31 -25.49
N LEU A 670 4.76 -6.95 -24.53
CA LEU A 670 4.87 -7.28 -23.11
C LEU A 670 4.96 -8.78 -22.83
N LEU A 671 4.32 -9.64 -23.67
CA LEU A 671 4.39 -11.09 -23.53
C LEU A 671 5.83 -11.66 -23.67
N ASN A 672 6.78 -10.88 -24.20
CA ASN A 672 8.19 -11.28 -24.27
C ASN A 672 8.94 -11.06 -22.96
N ALA A 673 8.32 -10.42 -21.97
CA ALA A 673 8.93 -10.18 -20.66
C ALA A 673 9.07 -11.51 -19.88
N PRO A 674 10.23 -11.74 -19.22
CA PRO A 674 10.41 -12.90 -18.36
C PRO A 674 9.69 -12.76 -17.01
N SER A 675 8.95 -11.69 -16.80
CA SER A 675 8.26 -11.35 -15.56
C SER A 675 7.21 -12.40 -15.18
N LEU A 676 7.11 -12.73 -13.90
CA LEU A 676 6.21 -13.78 -13.41
C LEU A 676 4.74 -13.40 -13.56
N LEU A 677 4.42 -12.11 -13.46
CA LEU A 677 3.06 -11.59 -13.64
C LEU A 677 3.05 -10.53 -14.75
N LEU A 678 2.06 -10.63 -15.64
CA LEU A 678 1.79 -9.66 -16.69
C LEU A 678 0.39 -9.08 -16.47
N GLN A 679 0.23 -7.77 -16.61
CA GLN A 679 -1.01 -7.08 -16.30
C GLN A 679 -1.48 -6.22 -17.45
N ALA A 680 -2.75 -6.36 -17.81
CA ALA A 680 -3.48 -5.44 -18.68
C ALA A 680 -4.43 -4.58 -17.85
N ALA A 681 -4.54 -3.30 -18.17
CA ALA A 681 -5.54 -2.43 -17.58
C ALA A 681 -6.89 -2.60 -18.28
N LEU A 682 -7.98 -2.68 -17.50
CA LEU A 682 -9.30 -2.83 -18.08
C LEU A 682 -9.69 -1.61 -18.94
N VAL A 683 -9.23 -0.42 -18.54
CA VAL A 683 -9.38 0.82 -19.32
C VAL A 683 -8.70 0.74 -20.69
N ASP A 684 -7.56 0.06 -20.83
CA ASP A 684 -6.93 -0.20 -22.14
C ASP A 684 -7.77 -1.18 -22.96
N GLY A 685 -8.38 -2.16 -22.29
CA GLY A 685 -9.30 -3.10 -22.95
C GLY A 685 -10.56 -2.46 -23.49
N THR A 686 -11.11 -1.45 -22.82
CA THR A 686 -12.32 -0.73 -23.28
C THR A 686 -12.00 0.41 -24.22
N GLY A 687 -10.80 0.94 -24.22
CA GLY A 687 -10.39 2.13 -24.96
C GLY A 687 -10.76 3.44 -24.24
N GLU A 688 -10.84 3.43 -22.92
CA GLU A 688 -11.05 4.63 -22.10
C GLU A 688 -9.87 5.60 -22.25
N HIS A 689 -10.16 6.90 -22.30
CA HIS A 689 -9.17 7.96 -22.44
C HIS A 689 -8.90 8.73 -21.14
N HIS A 690 -9.88 8.77 -20.21
CA HIS A 690 -9.79 9.58 -19.01
C HIS A 690 -9.02 8.89 -17.89
N THR A 691 -8.09 9.62 -17.29
CA THR A 691 -7.33 9.12 -16.14
C THR A 691 -8.21 9.01 -14.90
N GLN A 692 -7.95 8.01 -14.06
CA GLN A 692 -8.65 7.83 -12.78
C GLN A 692 -8.14 8.78 -11.70
N ASN A 693 -6.85 9.11 -11.78
CA ASN A 693 -6.17 10.01 -10.84
C ASN A 693 -5.26 10.97 -11.60
N GLN A 694 -5.32 12.26 -11.24
CA GLN A 694 -4.38 13.26 -11.68
C GLN A 694 -3.54 13.73 -10.49
N PRO A 695 -2.32 13.20 -10.33
CA PRO A 695 -1.43 13.60 -9.23
C PRO A 695 -1.22 15.12 -9.19
N GLY A 696 -1.22 15.69 -7.97
CA GLY A 696 -1.09 17.14 -7.76
C GLY A 696 -2.41 17.91 -7.75
N THR A 697 -3.55 17.22 -7.86
CA THR A 697 -4.89 17.80 -7.72
C THR A 697 -5.65 17.20 -6.53
N SER A 698 -6.64 17.91 -6.04
CA SER A 698 -7.55 17.49 -4.98
C SER A 698 -9.00 17.51 -5.48
N THR A 699 -9.58 18.71 -5.59
CA THR A 699 -10.97 18.91 -6.04
C THR A 699 -11.06 19.45 -7.46
N GLU A 700 -9.95 19.83 -8.06
CA GLU A 700 -9.83 20.42 -9.39
C GLU A 700 -10.13 19.42 -10.50
N TYR A 701 -9.90 18.14 -10.23
CA TYR A 701 -10.23 17.01 -11.09
C TYR A 701 -11.14 16.03 -10.35
N CYS A 702 -11.91 15.23 -11.10
CA CYS A 702 -12.81 14.21 -10.53
C CYS A 702 -12.08 12.93 -10.09
N ASN A 703 -10.93 13.07 -9.42
CA ASN A 703 -10.13 11.95 -8.95
C ASN A 703 -10.98 10.85 -8.28
N TRP A 704 -10.71 9.60 -8.64
CA TRP A 704 -11.31 8.40 -8.06
C TRP A 704 -12.84 8.31 -8.20
N ARG A 705 -13.40 9.04 -9.19
CA ARG A 705 -14.85 9.07 -9.46
C ARG A 705 -15.18 8.95 -10.95
N VAL A 706 -14.22 8.56 -11.79
CA VAL A 706 -14.43 8.38 -13.22
C VAL A 706 -15.08 7.01 -13.46
N PRO A 707 -16.28 6.95 -14.08
CA PRO A 707 -16.88 5.70 -14.51
C PRO A 707 -16.07 5.06 -15.66
N LEU A 708 -16.26 3.76 -15.89
CA LEU A 708 -15.63 3.07 -17.01
C LEU A 708 -16.40 3.37 -18.30
N HIS A 709 -15.69 3.87 -19.33
CA HIS A 709 -16.25 4.10 -20.68
C HIS A 709 -15.54 3.25 -21.73
N ASP A 710 -16.17 3.15 -22.89
CA ASP A 710 -15.55 2.66 -24.12
C ASP A 710 -14.85 3.81 -24.89
N ALA A 711 -14.26 3.48 -26.02
CA ALA A 711 -13.56 4.44 -26.89
C ALA A 711 -14.49 5.54 -27.48
N ASP A 712 -15.79 5.31 -27.52
CA ASP A 712 -16.79 6.27 -27.99
C ASP A 712 -17.38 7.11 -26.84
N GLY A 713 -16.91 6.93 -25.60
CA GLY A 713 -17.40 7.60 -24.40
C GLY A 713 -18.70 7.05 -23.84
N ASN A 714 -19.15 5.86 -24.27
CA ASN A 714 -20.32 5.21 -23.69
C ASN A 714 -19.91 4.43 -22.44
N LEU A 715 -20.80 4.38 -21.44
CA LEU A 715 -20.59 3.57 -20.24
C LEU A 715 -20.47 2.09 -20.57
N VAL A 716 -19.58 1.40 -19.87
CA VAL A 716 -19.42 -0.05 -19.95
C VAL A 716 -19.86 -0.67 -18.62
N HIS A 717 -20.94 -1.43 -18.61
CA HIS A 717 -21.44 -2.11 -17.43
C HIS A 717 -20.71 -3.44 -17.16
N THR A 718 -20.71 -3.88 -15.91
CA THR A 718 -20.05 -5.11 -15.46
C THR A 718 -20.35 -6.32 -16.34
N ASP A 719 -21.63 -6.53 -16.68
CA ASP A 719 -22.10 -7.63 -17.52
C ASP A 719 -21.77 -7.46 -19.02
N GLU A 720 -21.25 -6.31 -19.43
CA GLU A 720 -20.85 -5.97 -20.80
C GLU A 720 -19.33 -6.02 -21.01
N VAL A 721 -18.54 -5.86 -19.94
CA VAL A 721 -17.07 -5.81 -20.00
C VAL A 721 -16.50 -6.95 -20.83
N PHE A 722 -16.80 -8.20 -20.46
CA PHE A 722 -16.28 -9.38 -21.15
C PHE A 722 -17.15 -9.85 -22.32
N LYS A 723 -18.01 -8.97 -22.83
CA LYS A 723 -18.69 -9.07 -24.13
C LYS A 723 -18.20 -7.98 -25.10
N ASN A 724 -17.47 -6.99 -24.61
CA ASN A 724 -16.90 -5.93 -25.43
C ASN A 724 -15.83 -6.53 -26.36
N PRO A 725 -15.92 -6.33 -27.68
CA PRO A 725 -14.99 -6.91 -28.65
C PRO A 725 -13.53 -6.50 -28.40
N ARG A 726 -13.26 -5.25 -27.97
CA ARG A 726 -11.91 -4.76 -27.67
C ARG A 726 -11.32 -5.50 -26.46
N VAL A 727 -12.09 -5.65 -25.37
CA VAL A 727 -11.69 -6.38 -24.17
C VAL A 727 -11.38 -7.85 -24.50
N LEU A 728 -12.23 -8.50 -25.33
CA LEU A 728 -12.02 -9.88 -25.76
C LEU A 728 -10.78 -10.02 -26.64
N SER A 729 -10.53 -9.05 -27.54
CA SER A 729 -9.32 -9.02 -28.38
C SER A 729 -8.05 -8.87 -27.53
N LEU A 730 -8.03 -7.93 -26.58
CA LEU A 730 -6.90 -7.76 -25.68
C LEU A 730 -6.67 -8.99 -24.78
N ALA A 731 -7.75 -9.62 -24.29
CA ALA A 731 -7.66 -10.87 -23.55
C ALA A 731 -7.05 -11.99 -24.39
N ALA A 732 -7.39 -12.08 -25.69
CA ALA A 732 -6.79 -13.03 -26.61
C ALA A 732 -5.29 -12.77 -26.78
N VAL A 733 -4.89 -11.51 -26.98
CA VAL A 733 -3.48 -11.11 -27.01
C VAL A 733 -2.75 -11.58 -25.73
N MET A 734 -3.32 -11.31 -24.55
CA MET A 734 -2.70 -11.70 -23.27
C MET A 734 -2.59 -13.21 -23.08
N ARG A 735 -3.43 -14.01 -23.75
CA ARG A 735 -3.27 -15.49 -23.81
C ARG A 735 -2.26 -15.96 -24.86
N GLY A 736 -1.70 -15.04 -25.67
CA GLY A 736 -0.77 -15.35 -26.76
C GLY A 736 -1.46 -15.93 -28.02
N GLU A 737 -2.72 -15.58 -28.26
CA GLU A 737 -3.55 -15.98 -29.42
C GLU A 737 -3.45 -14.98 -30.57
#